data_ccde7060160740c418f7c522f9ac8b64
#
_entry.id   ccde7060160740c418f7c522f9ac8b64
#
_cell.length_a   1.000
_cell.length_b   1.000
_cell.length_c   1.000
_cell.angle_alpha   90.00
_cell.angle_beta   90.00
_cell.angle_gamma   90.00
#
_symmetry.space_group_name_H-M   'P 1'
#
loop_
_entity.id
_entity.type
_entity.pdbx_description
1 polymer ?
#
loop_
_entity_poly.entity_id
_entity_poly.type
_entity_poly.pdbx_seq_one_letter_code
_entity_poly.pdbx_strand_id
1 'polypeptide(L)'
;YELATNDEGEQYLDAVPETGLGILRDQESRKQPLTNLGKQQIAKPHPLIITKTNSRSRVYRNAYMDFIAAKQYDDTGEVIGERRFIGLWRPTLSSVPIDQVPYARELAERVQSEAGFDPDSHSGAALAYELERYPRDEMLQMDAQELLDTMLGILELGQRRRTRLFLRPDIYGRFMTALVLLPRDRYNTTVRLRIQDVLVRHLNAESLDFDMQLDESVLARLFYRIQLPEGWEGYDTVDPEQIEEDLVMAVRSWKEGVDIQAVAVFGEDSGVEAAQVWDEAFPPNYRVRFEIDDAMEDISRFSALADDRPTIFLEPNDETARLKIYSAQPITLTTLMPILGELGLQVTDEYPFHVTPRDGREYYLYDVGLVADGDVNLASVGQLLEETVEAAISGDITADSFNKLVLHHGIDPHMVAVLRAYGHYLRQLQVPTSIQFMAEVLLANPGITAGLVEYFETRFSPELPDVGDESDGAASKERKAKLDEIVGKLHERLEQVPTLDADRLLRQYLTVMQATDRTNAYTGHGWRSFKLAPQRIPFAPEPRPRHEIWVHSPQVSGVHFRFGAIARGGLRWSDRREDFRTEVLSLVQTQQTKNAVIVPQGAKGGFFAHRLPDPSVDRNAWIEAGRDAYRTFMRGMLDITDNQKTTEGKITTWTRENIIRHDGIDTYLVVAADKGTAGFSDTAN
;
A
#
# COMPACT_ATOMS: atom_id res chain seq x y z
N TYR A 1 -14.79 -54.57 -21.72
CA TYR A 1 -15.59 -54.17 -20.59
C TYR A 1 -17.03 -54.60 -20.80
N GLU A 2 -17.64 -55.15 -19.77
CA GLU A 2 -19.06 -55.53 -19.74
C GLU A 2 -19.84 -54.53 -18.88
N LEU A 3 -21.05 -54.18 -19.30
CA LEU A 3 -21.96 -53.35 -18.55
C LEU A 3 -22.66 -54.20 -17.48
N ALA A 4 -22.50 -53.86 -16.24
CA ALA A 4 -23.09 -54.56 -15.10
C ALA A 4 -23.82 -53.58 -14.18
N THR A 5 -24.69 -54.12 -13.32
CA THR A 5 -25.43 -53.33 -12.33
C THR A 5 -25.15 -53.93 -10.95
N ASN A 6 -24.86 -53.08 -9.96
CA ASN A 6 -24.64 -53.51 -8.56
C ASN A 6 -25.97 -53.80 -7.85
N ASP A 7 -25.88 -54.32 -6.63
CA ASP A 7 -27.05 -54.63 -5.80
C ASP A 7 -27.90 -53.38 -5.42
N GLU A 8 -27.31 -52.17 -5.57
CA GLU A 8 -27.97 -50.89 -5.31
C GLU A 8 -28.61 -50.28 -6.57
N GLY A 9 -28.50 -50.98 -7.73
CA GLY A 9 -29.07 -50.54 -9.00
C GLY A 9 -28.18 -49.58 -9.79
N GLU A 10 -26.93 -49.38 -9.39
CA GLU A 10 -25.99 -48.51 -10.08
C GLU A 10 -25.26 -49.26 -11.20
N GLN A 11 -25.20 -48.64 -12.36
CA GLN A 11 -24.49 -49.20 -13.53
C GLN A 11 -23.00 -48.87 -13.47
N TYR A 12 -22.19 -49.86 -13.81
CA TYR A 12 -20.73 -49.75 -13.95
C TYR A 12 -20.20 -50.60 -15.09
N LEU A 13 -19.01 -50.27 -15.59
CA LEU A 13 -18.30 -51.06 -16.58
C LEU A 13 -17.26 -51.91 -15.85
N ASP A 14 -17.35 -53.24 -16.02
CA ASP A 14 -16.41 -54.18 -15.45
C ASP A 14 -15.40 -54.66 -16.52
N ALA A 15 -14.11 -54.60 -16.18
CA ALA A 15 -13.06 -55.08 -17.10
C ALA A 15 -13.07 -56.59 -17.19
N VAL A 16 -13.23 -57.13 -18.39
CA VAL A 16 -13.17 -58.57 -18.63
C VAL A 16 -11.74 -59.09 -18.39
N PRO A 17 -11.52 -59.99 -17.43
CA PRO A 17 -10.19 -60.48 -17.09
C PRO A 17 -9.45 -61.04 -18.33
N GLU A 18 -8.13 -60.85 -18.37
CA GLU A 18 -7.20 -61.34 -19.39
C GLU A 18 -7.39 -60.79 -20.83
N THR A 19 -8.35 -59.87 -21.05
CA THR A 19 -8.54 -59.24 -22.36
C THR A 19 -7.74 -57.95 -22.55
N GLY A 20 -7.20 -57.37 -21.45
CA GLY A 20 -6.42 -56.13 -21.46
C GLY A 20 -5.05 -56.31 -22.15
N LEU A 21 -4.69 -55.34 -23.03
CA LEU A 21 -3.40 -55.27 -23.72
C LEU A 21 -2.70 -53.95 -23.45
N GLY A 22 -1.38 -53.93 -23.46
CA GLY A 22 -0.59 -52.72 -23.25
C GLY A 22 -0.86 -52.06 -21.89
N ILE A 23 -1.20 -50.79 -21.86
CA ILE A 23 -1.50 -50.01 -20.64
C ILE A 23 -2.81 -50.46 -19.96
N LEU A 24 -3.69 -51.15 -20.65
CA LEU A 24 -4.93 -51.71 -20.12
C LEU A 24 -4.75 -53.09 -19.48
N ARG A 25 -3.53 -53.64 -19.43
CA ARG A 25 -3.25 -54.96 -18.86
C ARG A 25 -3.30 -55.00 -17.34
N ASP A 26 -2.76 -53.95 -16.72
CA ASP A 26 -2.60 -53.85 -15.26
C ASP A 26 -3.54 -52.76 -14.69
N GLN A 27 -4.85 -52.96 -14.74
CA GLN A 27 -5.80 -52.01 -14.15
C GLN A 27 -6.05 -52.34 -12.67
N GLU A 28 -5.71 -51.37 -11.80
CA GLU A 28 -5.96 -51.47 -10.36
C GLU A 28 -7.46 -51.42 -10.04
N SER A 29 -8.26 -50.71 -10.86
CA SER A 29 -9.71 -50.61 -10.74
C SER A 29 -10.40 -51.34 -11.87
N ARG A 30 -10.96 -52.50 -11.60
CA ARG A 30 -11.73 -53.30 -12.59
C ARG A 30 -13.13 -52.73 -12.80
N LYS A 31 -13.78 -52.22 -11.76
CA LYS A 31 -15.14 -51.65 -11.81
C LYS A 31 -15.10 -50.13 -11.93
N GLN A 32 -15.68 -49.61 -13.00
CA GLN A 32 -15.76 -48.18 -13.26
C GLN A 32 -17.22 -47.74 -13.19
N PRO A 33 -17.62 -47.03 -12.13
CA PRO A 33 -18.95 -46.48 -12.00
C PRO A 33 -19.25 -45.48 -13.13
N LEU A 34 -20.46 -45.53 -13.66
CA LEU A 34 -20.91 -44.61 -14.70
C LEU A 34 -21.47 -43.32 -14.05
N THR A 35 -20.94 -42.18 -14.47
CA THR A 35 -21.54 -40.86 -14.18
C THR A 35 -22.90 -40.75 -14.88
N ASN A 36 -23.71 -39.78 -14.50
CA ASN A 36 -24.99 -39.51 -15.17
C ASN A 36 -24.81 -39.25 -16.67
N LEU A 37 -23.80 -38.50 -17.03
CA LEU A 37 -23.44 -38.28 -18.44
C LEU A 37 -23.02 -39.57 -19.15
N GLY A 38 -22.23 -40.42 -18.50
CA GLY A 38 -21.84 -41.73 -19.03
C GLY A 38 -23.03 -42.64 -19.32
N LYS A 39 -24.03 -42.68 -18.42
CA LYS A 39 -25.31 -43.43 -18.62
C LYS A 39 -26.08 -42.91 -19.82
N GLN A 40 -26.19 -41.59 -19.98
CA GLN A 40 -26.83 -40.96 -21.14
C GLN A 40 -26.12 -41.31 -22.45
N GLN A 41 -24.78 -41.33 -22.45
CA GLN A 41 -23.99 -41.67 -23.64
C GLN A 41 -24.11 -43.14 -24.05
N ILE A 42 -24.19 -44.08 -23.08
CA ILE A 42 -24.44 -45.50 -23.39
C ILE A 42 -25.81 -45.65 -24.04
N ALA A 43 -26.84 -44.92 -23.64
CA ALA A 43 -28.18 -44.98 -24.21
C ALA A 43 -28.29 -44.37 -25.63
N LYS A 44 -27.35 -43.48 -26.05
CA LYS A 44 -27.37 -42.94 -27.42
C LYS A 44 -27.09 -44.03 -28.49
N PRO A 45 -27.72 -43.93 -29.68
CA PRO A 45 -27.60 -44.97 -30.71
C PRO A 45 -26.23 -44.98 -31.45
N HIS A 46 -25.30 -44.16 -31.07
CA HIS A 46 -23.99 -44.08 -31.73
C HIS A 46 -23.10 -45.26 -31.33
N PRO A 47 -22.51 -46.01 -32.29
CA PRO A 47 -21.70 -47.20 -32.01
C PRO A 47 -20.31 -46.86 -31.44
N LEU A 48 -19.81 -45.66 -31.64
CA LEU A 48 -18.50 -45.22 -31.18
C LEU A 48 -18.62 -44.10 -30.18
N ILE A 49 -17.78 -44.15 -29.16
CA ILE A 49 -17.52 -43.09 -28.20
C ILE A 49 -16.06 -42.67 -28.39
N ILE A 50 -15.83 -41.41 -28.73
CA ILE A 50 -14.49 -40.83 -28.89
C ILE A 50 -14.30 -39.71 -27.89
N THR A 51 -13.25 -39.77 -27.08
CA THR A 51 -12.91 -38.77 -26.09
C THR A 51 -11.43 -38.83 -25.69
N LYS A 52 -11.01 -38.17 -24.63
CA LYS A 52 -9.66 -38.25 -24.06
C LYS A 52 -9.67 -38.97 -22.70
N THR A 53 -8.51 -39.52 -22.32
CA THR A 53 -8.30 -40.09 -20.98
C THR A 53 -7.86 -38.97 -20.00
N ASN A 54 -7.91 -39.25 -18.68
CA ASN A 54 -7.30 -38.41 -17.64
C ASN A 54 -5.78 -38.59 -17.53
N SER A 55 -5.22 -39.51 -18.29
CA SER A 55 -3.80 -39.86 -18.21
C SER A 55 -3.03 -39.33 -19.41
N ARG A 56 -1.87 -38.74 -19.14
CA ARG A 56 -0.96 -38.28 -20.20
C ARG A 56 -0.04 -39.43 -20.66
N SER A 57 0.22 -39.47 -21.94
CA SER A 57 1.23 -40.36 -22.50
C SER A 57 2.63 -39.94 -22.06
N ARG A 58 3.43 -40.92 -21.64
CA ARG A 58 4.83 -40.71 -21.24
C ARG A 58 5.82 -41.18 -22.32
N VAL A 59 5.35 -41.75 -23.42
CA VAL A 59 6.21 -42.49 -24.38
C VAL A 59 6.56 -41.64 -25.58
N TYR A 60 5.58 -40.97 -26.23
CA TYR A 60 5.80 -40.29 -27.51
C TYR A 60 5.74 -38.79 -27.40
N ARG A 61 4.67 -38.25 -26.81
CA ARG A 61 4.47 -36.83 -26.51
C ARG A 61 3.69 -36.72 -25.21
N ASN A 62 3.97 -35.70 -24.45
CA ASN A 62 3.26 -35.43 -23.19
C ASN A 62 1.88 -34.81 -23.49
N ALA A 63 0.93 -35.63 -23.92
CA ALA A 63 -0.43 -35.23 -24.22
C ALA A 63 -1.41 -36.23 -23.62
N TYR A 64 -2.62 -35.80 -23.32
CA TYR A 64 -3.69 -36.70 -22.91
C TYR A 64 -3.97 -37.73 -24.03
N MET A 65 -4.08 -38.99 -23.63
CA MET A 65 -4.29 -40.04 -24.60
C MET A 65 -5.73 -40.02 -25.13
N ASP A 66 -5.85 -40.35 -26.39
CA ASP A 66 -7.13 -40.49 -27.06
C ASP A 66 -7.79 -41.80 -26.62
N PHE A 67 -9.09 -41.77 -26.43
CA PHE A 67 -9.92 -42.87 -25.99
C PHE A 67 -11.02 -43.12 -27.02
N ILE A 68 -11.08 -44.34 -27.52
CA ILE A 68 -12.14 -44.78 -28.43
C ILE A 68 -12.79 -46.02 -27.80
N ALA A 69 -14.11 -45.98 -27.61
CA ALA A 69 -14.90 -47.13 -27.21
C ALA A 69 -15.87 -47.52 -28.32
N ALA A 70 -15.80 -48.78 -28.72
CA ALA A 70 -16.79 -49.38 -29.62
C ALA A 70 -17.80 -50.15 -28.79
N LYS A 71 -19.08 -49.73 -28.83
CA LYS A 71 -20.16 -50.37 -28.09
C LYS A 71 -20.40 -51.79 -28.60
N GLN A 72 -20.70 -52.70 -27.69
CA GLN A 72 -21.09 -54.05 -27.97
C GLN A 72 -22.58 -54.21 -27.68
N TYR A 73 -23.30 -54.83 -28.59
CA TYR A 73 -24.74 -55.01 -28.54
C TYR A 73 -25.09 -56.50 -28.46
N ASP A 74 -26.19 -56.80 -27.79
CA ASP A 74 -26.79 -58.12 -27.85
C ASP A 74 -27.67 -58.32 -29.14
N ASP A 75 -28.29 -59.43 -29.26
CA ASP A 75 -29.18 -59.77 -30.41
C ASP A 75 -30.46 -58.90 -30.46
N THR A 76 -30.77 -58.18 -29.34
CA THR A 76 -31.93 -57.30 -29.26
C THR A 76 -31.56 -55.81 -29.56
N GLY A 77 -30.28 -55.53 -29.68
CA GLY A 77 -29.77 -54.18 -29.92
C GLY A 77 -29.49 -53.38 -28.62
N GLU A 78 -29.56 -54.04 -27.46
CA GLU A 78 -29.20 -53.42 -26.18
C GLU A 78 -27.68 -53.42 -25.99
N VAL A 79 -27.13 -52.34 -25.36
CA VAL A 79 -25.70 -52.22 -25.07
C VAL A 79 -25.34 -53.10 -23.90
N ILE A 80 -24.46 -54.10 -24.14
CA ILE A 80 -23.95 -55.05 -23.13
C ILE A 80 -22.52 -54.76 -22.68
N GLY A 81 -21.84 -53.84 -23.34
CA GLY A 81 -20.45 -53.47 -22.98
C GLY A 81 -19.78 -52.62 -24.04
N GLU A 82 -18.46 -52.51 -23.90
CA GLU A 82 -17.64 -51.75 -24.86
C GLU A 82 -16.22 -52.32 -25.01
N ARG A 83 -15.64 -52.14 -26.20
CA ARG A 83 -14.24 -52.45 -26.47
C ARG A 83 -13.46 -51.14 -26.55
N ARG A 84 -12.46 -50.97 -25.70
CA ARG A 84 -11.67 -49.76 -25.57
C ARG A 84 -10.35 -49.81 -26.32
N PHE A 85 -9.99 -48.68 -26.95
CA PHE A 85 -8.70 -48.43 -27.58
C PHE A 85 -8.15 -47.12 -27.00
N ILE A 86 -6.92 -47.18 -26.47
CA ILE A 86 -6.24 -46.02 -25.88
C ILE A 86 -4.93 -45.79 -26.64
N GLY A 87 -4.69 -44.55 -27.05
CA GLY A 87 -3.48 -44.21 -27.81
C GLY A 87 -3.35 -42.72 -28.03
N LEU A 88 -2.62 -42.35 -29.04
CA LEU A 88 -2.49 -40.96 -29.49
C LEU A 88 -2.78 -40.89 -30.99
N TRP A 89 -3.63 -39.97 -31.39
CA TRP A 89 -3.78 -39.64 -32.79
C TRP A 89 -2.44 -39.29 -33.42
N ARG A 90 -2.22 -39.67 -34.64
CA ARG A 90 -1.05 -39.23 -35.40
C ARG A 90 -1.15 -37.73 -35.64
N PRO A 91 -0.04 -36.96 -35.61
CA PRO A 91 -0.03 -35.54 -35.89
C PRO A 91 -0.63 -35.18 -37.27
N THR A 92 -0.58 -36.12 -38.21
CA THR A 92 -1.18 -35.96 -39.54
C THR A 92 -2.71 -35.82 -39.52
N LEU A 93 -3.40 -36.18 -38.43
CA LEU A 93 -4.85 -36.03 -38.33
C LEU A 93 -5.31 -34.59 -38.53
N SER A 94 -4.55 -33.64 -37.98
CA SER A 94 -4.86 -32.20 -38.08
C SER A 94 -4.62 -31.61 -39.48
N SER A 95 -3.83 -32.29 -40.33
CA SER A 95 -3.47 -31.83 -41.68
C SER A 95 -4.16 -32.59 -42.82
N VAL A 96 -4.82 -33.70 -42.50
CA VAL A 96 -5.62 -34.44 -43.47
C VAL A 96 -6.93 -33.71 -43.74
N PRO A 97 -7.33 -33.48 -44.99
CA PRO A 97 -8.65 -32.95 -45.34
C PRO A 97 -9.79 -33.70 -44.67
N ILE A 98 -10.85 -32.99 -44.31
CA ILE A 98 -11.97 -33.56 -43.53
C ILE A 98 -12.65 -34.71 -44.28
N ASP A 99 -12.73 -34.63 -45.60
CA ASP A 99 -13.31 -35.62 -46.49
C ASP A 99 -12.57 -36.97 -46.49
N GLN A 100 -11.30 -36.98 -46.04
CA GLN A 100 -10.47 -38.17 -45.95
C GLN A 100 -10.52 -38.84 -44.55
N VAL A 101 -11.20 -38.22 -43.57
CA VAL A 101 -11.42 -38.79 -42.25
C VAL A 101 -12.87 -39.26 -42.14
N PRO A 102 -13.16 -40.55 -42.26
CA PRO A 102 -14.52 -41.08 -42.49
C PRO A 102 -15.57 -40.53 -41.51
N TYR A 103 -15.33 -40.60 -40.22
CA TYR A 103 -16.27 -40.16 -39.22
C TYR A 103 -16.41 -38.61 -39.20
N ALA A 104 -15.32 -37.90 -39.36
CA ALA A 104 -15.34 -36.41 -39.41
C ALA A 104 -16.05 -35.93 -40.69
N ARG A 105 -15.89 -36.63 -41.83
CA ARG A 105 -16.59 -36.34 -43.06
C ARG A 105 -18.11 -36.48 -42.88
N GLU A 106 -18.57 -37.63 -42.35
CA GLU A 106 -20.00 -37.86 -42.10
C GLU A 106 -20.61 -36.81 -41.17
N LEU A 107 -19.86 -36.42 -40.12
CA LEU A 107 -20.27 -35.39 -39.20
C LEU A 107 -20.38 -34.03 -39.90
N ALA A 108 -19.39 -33.65 -40.72
CA ALA A 108 -19.39 -32.40 -41.46
C ALA A 108 -20.50 -32.35 -42.52
N GLU A 109 -20.72 -33.42 -43.25
CA GLU A 109 -21.82 -33.52 -44.23
C GLU A 109 -23.18 -33.34 -43.56
N ARG A 110 -23.35 -33.94 -42.39
CA ARG A 110 -24.54 -33.79 -41.57
C ARG A 110 -24.76 -32.34 -41.11
N VAL A 111 -23.72 -31.73 -40.54
CA VAL A 111 -23.74 -30.32 -40.08
C VAL A 111 -24.07 -29.37 -41.25
N GLN A 112 -23.46 -29.58 -42.43
CA GLN A 112 -23.77 -28.76 -43.62
C GLN A 112 -25.22 -28.91 -44.08
N SER A 113 -25.75 -30.17 -44.03
CA SER A 113 -27.14 -30.43 -44.38
C SER A 113 -28.11 -29.82 -43.39
N GLU A 114 -27.85 -29.93 -42.08
CA GLU A 114 -28.71 -29.39 -41.00
C GLU A 114 -28.66 -27.85 -40.92
N ALA A 115 -27.52 -27.23 -41.29
CA ALA A 115 -27.38 -25.78 -41.36
C ALA A 115 -28.26 -25.12 -42.40
N GLY A 116 -28.64 -25.91 -43.44
CA GLY A 116 -29.57 -25.43 -44.48
C GLY A 116 -29.04 -24.34 -45.41
N PHE A 117 -27.71 -24.12 -45.41
CA PHE A 117 -27.10 -23.15 -46.35
C PHE A 117 -26.89 -23.80 -47.70
N ASP A 118 -27.14 -23.00 -48.78
CA ASP A 118 -26.73 -23.43 -50.11
C ASP A 118 -25.17 -23.59 -50.14
N PRO A 119 -24.63 -24.74 -50.51
CA PRO A 119 -23.20 -24.98 -50.57
C PRO A 119 -22.42 -23.95 -51.40
N ASP A 120 -23.01 -23.44 -52.45
CA ASP A 120 -22.42 -22.47 -53.36
C ASP A 120 -22.61 -21.00 -52.87
N SER A 121 -23.34 -20.82 -51.78
CA SER A 121 -23.49 -19.52 -51.16
C SER A 121 -22.29 -19.09 -50.36
N HIS A 122 -22.18 -17.81 -50.07
CA HIS A 122 -21.15 -17.28 -49.18
C HIS A 122 -21.17 -17.94 -47.79
N SER A 123 -22.36 -18.13 -47.21
CA SER A 123 -22.54 -18.79 -45.91
C SER A 123 -22.19 -20.27 -45.94
N GLY A 124 -22.55 -20.99 -47.03
CA GLY A 124 -22.16 -22.40 -47.22
C GLY A 124 -20.63 -22.56 -47.34
N ALA A 125 -20.00 -21.74 -48.16
CA ALA A 125 -18.56 -21.73 -48.29
C ALA A 125 -17.85 -21.35 -46.99
N ALA A 126 -18.36 -20.40 -46.22
CA ALA A 126 -17.84 -20.00 -44.90
C ALA A 126 -17.97 -21.17 -43.89
N LEU A 127 -19.09 -21.87 -43.86
CA LEU A 127 -19.28 -23.03 -42.99
C LEU A 127 -18.30 -24.17 -43.34
N ALA A 128 -18.14 -24.49 -44.62
CA ALA A 128 -17.17 -25.49 -45.10
C ALA A 128 -15.74 -25.12 -44.69
N TYR A 129 -15.36 -23.85 -44.81
CA TYR A 129 -14.07 -23.32 -44.38
C TYR A 129 -13.85 -23.44 -42.88
N GLU A 130 -14.84 -23.13 -42.06
CA GLU A 130 -14.72 -23.25 -40.59
C GLU A 130 -14.67 -24.70 -40.15
N LEU A 131 -15.44 -25.63 -40.74
CA LEU A 131 -15.36 -27.05 -40.50
C LEU A 131 -13.98 -27.61 -40.83
N GLU A 132 -13.39 -27.18 -41.97
CA GLU A 132 -12.06 -27.63 -42.38
C GLU A 132 -10.96 -27.17 -41.41
N ARG A 133 -11.14 -26.08 -40.72
CA ARG A 133 -10.14 -25.49 -39.79
C ARG A 133 -10.33 -25.91 -38.34
N TYR A 134 -11.50 -26.44 -37.99
CA TYR A 134 -11.78 -26.85 -36.63
C TYR A 134 -10.89 -28.07 -36.25
N PRO A 135 -10.31 -28.11 -35.03
CA PRO A 135 -9.45 -29.23 -34.62
C PRO A 135 -10.16 -30.57 -34.76
N ARG A 136 -9.59 -31.49 -35.54
CA ARG A 136 -10.19 -32.80 -35.82
C ARG A 136 -10.44 -33.61 -34.55
N ASP A 137 -9.52 -33.56 -33.60
CA ASP A 137 -9.63 -34.30 -32.34
C ASP A 137 -10.73 -33.75 -31.43
N GLU A 138 -11.05 -32.46 -31.49
CA GLU A 138 -12.20 -31.87 -30.81
C GLU A 138 -13.51 -32.18 -31.56
N MET A 139 -13.50 -32.06 -32.90
CA MET A 139 -14.66 -32.41 -33.74
C MET A 139 -15.13 -33.85 -33.54
N LEU A 140 -14.21 -34.80 -33.46
CA LEU A 140 -14.51 -36.23 -33.28
C LEU A 140 -15.17 -36.56 -31.93
N GLN A 141 -15.13 -35.64 -30.96
CA GLN A 141 -15.73 -35.78 -29.63
C GLN A 141 -17.12 -35.15 -29.53
N MET A 142 -17.58 -34.47 -30.58
CA MET A 142 -18.86 -33.77 -30.64
C MET A 142 -19.93 -34.56 -31.34
N ASP A 143 -21.18 -34.36 -31.00
CA ASP A 143 -22.28 -34.76 -31.86
C ASP A 143 -22.59 -33.69 -32.93
N ALA A 144 -23.49 -34.01 -33.88
CA ALA A 144 -23.78 -33.10 -34.99
C ALA A 144 -24.41 -31.78 -34.55
N GLN A 145 -25.27 -31.84 -33.53
CA GLN A 145 -25.95 -30.62 -33.02
C GLN A 145 -24.96 -29.73 -32.29
N GLU A 146 -24.12 -30.27 -31.41
CA GLU A 146 -23.08 -29.51 -30.71
C GLU A 146 -22.11 -28.82 -31.68
N LEU A 147 -21.71 -29.56 -32.75
CA LEU A 147 -20.83 -28.98 -33.77
C LEU A 147 -21.54 -27.92 -34.60
N LEU A 148 -22.80 -28.15 -34.95
CA LEU A 148 -23.61 -27.17 -35.67
C LEU A 148 -23.74 -25.87 -34.89
N ASP A 149 -24.14 -25.96 -33.62
CA ASP A 149 -24.30 -24.78 -32.74
C ASP A 149 -22.99 -24.00 -32.59
N THR A 150 -21.88 -24.71 -32.44
CA THR A 150 -20.55 -24.11 -32.38
C THR A 150 -20.20 -23.41 -33.70
N MET A 151 -20.40 -24.05 -34.83
CA MET A 151 -20.10 -23.49 -36.15
C MET A 151 -20.97 -22.25 -36.46
N LEU A 152 -22.27 -22.35 -36.20
CA LEU A 152 -23.17 -21.22 -36.39
C LEU A 152 -22.79 -20.03 -35.49
N GLY A 153 -22.44 -20.29 -34.23
CA GLY A 153 -21.97 -19.26 -33.32
C GLY A 153 -20.65 -18.60 -33.78
N ILE A 154 -19.71 -19.36 -34.36
CA ILE A 154 -18.49 -18.83 -34.96
C ILE A 154 -18.80 -17.97 -36.19
N LEU A 155 -19.70 -18.42 -37.06
CA LEU A 155 -20.12 -17.70 -38.27
C LEU A 155 -20.86 -16.40 -37.91
N GLU A 156 -21.70 -16.42 -36.88
CA GLU A 156 -22.39 -15.22 -36.37
C GLU A 156 -21.45 -14.12 -35.92
N LEU A 157 -20.33 -14.49 -35.32
CA LEU A 157 -19.27 -13.56 -34.96
C LEU A 157 -18.67 -12.91 -36.21
N GLY A 158 -18.39 -13.70 -37.27
CA GLY A 158 -17.83 -13.22 -38.53
C GLY A 158 -16.60 -12.34 -38.32
N GLN A 159 -16.70 -11.06 -38.80
CA GLN A 159 -15.65 -10.05 -38.60
C GLN A 159 -15.81 -9.22 -37.32
N ARG A 160 -16.74 -9.57 -36.44
CA ARG A 160 -16.98 -8.83 -35.20
C ARG A 160 -15.88 -9.15 -34.19
N ARG A 161 -15.27 -8.14 -33.66
CA ARG A 161 -14.23 -8.25 -32.64
C ARG A 161 -14.86 -8.40 -31.25
N ARG A 162 -15.49 -9.55 -30.99
CA ARG A 162 -16.12 -9.86 -29.71
C ARG A 162 -15.51 -11.13 -29.10
N THR A 163 -15.46 -11.19 -27.78
CA THR A 163 -15.14 -12.41 -27.05
C THR A 163 -16.38 -13.30 -27.00
N ARG A 164 -16.19 -14.60 -27.21
CA ARG A 164 -17.24 -15.62 -27.15
C ARG A 164 -16.70 -16.89 -26.52
N LEU A 165 -17.55 -17.57 -25.74
CA LEU A 165 -17.26 -18.84 -25.09
C LEU A 165 -18.12 -19.95 -25.71
N PHE A 166 -17.50 -21.10 -26.05
CA PHE A 166 -18.18 -22.37 -26.28
C PHE A 166 -17.66 -23.36 -25.26
N LEU A 167 -18.55 -23.79 -24.37
CA LEU A 167 -18.21 -24.68 -23.27
C LEU A 167 -18.87 -26.04 -23.48
N ARG A 168 -18.11 -27.11 -23.35
CA ARG A 168 -18.59 -28.47 -23.59
C ARG A 168 -18.05 -29.44 -22.52
N PRO A 169 -18.91 -30.19 -21.81
CA PRO A 169 -18.49 -31.27 -20.93
C PRO A 169 -17.97 -32.47 -21.71
N ASP A 170 -16.99 -33.16 -21.16
CA ASP A 170 -16.63 -34.51 -21.61
C ASP A 170 -17.82 -35.47 -21.43
N ILE A 171 -17.95 -36.42 -22.36
CA ILE A 171 -19.04 -37.37 -22.35
C ILE A 171 -19.14 -38.26 -21.09
N TYR A 172 -18.04 -38.39 -20.33
CA TYR A 172 -18.01 -39.08 -19.04
C TYR A 172 -17.92 -38.12 -17.85
N GLY A 173 -17.91 -36.79 -18.10
CA GLY A 173 -17.85 -35.80 -17.06
C GLY A 173 -16.49 -35.64 -16.36
N ARG A 174 -15.40 -36.01 -16.98
CA ARG A 174 -14.06 -36.01 -16.38
C ARG A 174 -13.33 -34.67 -16.57
N PHE A 175 -13.66 -33.97 -17.62
CA PHE A 175 -13.09 -32.67 -17.97
C PHE A 175 -14.10 -31.83 -18.75
N MET A 176 -13.84 -30.53 -18.87
CA MET A 176 -14.55 -29.66 -19.79
C MET A 176 -13.61 -29.12 -20.87
N THR A 177 -14.12 -28.89 -22.06
CA THR A 177 -13.46 -28.15 -23.12
C THR A 177 -14.09 -26.78 -23.23
N ALA A 178 -13.25 -25.72 -23.30
CA ALA A 178 -13.69 -24.37 -23.55
C ALA A 178 -12.97 -23.83 -24.79
N LEU A 179 -13.71 -23.44 -25.81
CA LEU A 179 -13.20 -22.64 -26.91
C LEU A 179 -13.51 -21.17 -26.62
N VAL A 180 -12.48 -20.40 -26.40
CA VAL A 180 -12.57 -18.95 -26.21
C VAL A 180 -12.09 -18.24 -27.48
N LEU A 181 -12.98 -17.49 -28.09
CA LEU A 181 -12.68 -16.60 -29.20
C LEU A 181 -12.51 -15.18 -28.65
N LEU A 182 -11.44 -14.50 -29.05
CA LEU A 182 -11.18 -13.11 -28.63
C LEU A 182 -10.50 -12.33 -29.75
N PRO A 183 -10.61 -10.97 -29.76
CA PRO A 183 -9.92 -10.15 -30.74
C PRO A 183 -8.41 -10.42 -30.71
N ARG A 184 -7.82 -10.70 -31.88
CA ARG A 184 -6.41 -11.07 -32.00
C ARG A 184 -5.45 -10.01 -31.48
N ASP A 185 -5.77 -8.75 -31.65
CA ASP A 185 -5.00 -7.59 -31.18
C ASP A 185 -5.02 -7.45 -29.64
N ARG A 186 -5.93 -8.10 -28.95
CA ARG A 186 -6.00 -8.15 -27.48
C ARG A 186 -5.28 -9.35 -26.87
N TYR A 187 -4.94 -10.36 -27.70
CA TYR A 187 -4.26 -11.53 -27.17
C TYR A 187 -2.83 -11.23 -26.75
N ASN A 188 -2.53 -11.50 -25.49
CA ASN A 188 -1.20 -11.54 -24.91
C ASN A 188 -1.16 -12.51 -23.74
N THR A 189 0.01 -12.76 -23.16
CA THR A 189 0.18 -13.70 -22.05
C THR A 189 -0.65 -13.33 -20.82
N THR A 190 -0.75 -12.05 -20.48
CA THR A 190 -1.53 -11.58 -19.34
C THR A 190 -3.02 -11.85 -19.52
N VAL A 191 -3.58 -11.52 -20.68
CA VAL A 191 -4.99 -11.81 -21.00
C VAL A 191 -5.25 -13.30 -20.99
N ARG A 192 -4.33 -14.12 -21.51
CA ARG A 192 -4.45 -15.59 -21.44
C ARG A 192 -4.52 -16.09 -20.00
N LEU A 193 -3.68 -15.57 -19.12
CA LEU A 193 -3.69 -15.94 -17.69
C LEU A 193 -4.98 -15.52 -17.00
N ARG A 194 -5.48 -14.32 -17.26
CA ARG A 194 -6.79 -13.86 -16.74
C ARG A 194 -7.94 -14.76 -17.21
N ILE A 195 -7.93 -15.16 -18.48
CA ILE A 195 -8.92 -16.13 -19.01
C ILE A 195 -8.83 -17.44 -18.23
N GLN A 196 -7.61 -17.94 -17.98
CA GLN A 196 -7.41 -19.18 -17.19
C GLN A 196 -7.97 -19.03 -15.77
N ASP A 197 -7.71 -17.92 -15.11
CA ASP A 197 -8.20 -17.64 -13.75
C ASP A 197 -9.72 -17.59 -13.68
N VAL A 198 -10.39 -17.00 -14.69
CA VAL A 198 -11.86 -17.02 -14.80
C VAL A 198 -12.37 -18.44 -14.91
N LEU A 199 -11.82 -19.24 -15.84
CA LEU A 199 -12.24 -20.61 -16.06
C LEU A 199 -11.98 -21.51 -14.82
N VAL A 200 -10.84 -21.35 -14.16
CA VAL A 200 -10.49 -22.12 -12.93
C VAL A 200 -11.47 -21.79 -11.80
N ARG A 201 -11.80 -20.53 -11.59
CA ARG A 201 -12.73 -20.11 -10.51
C ARG A 201 -14.14 -20.63 -10.72
N HIS A 202 -14.69 -20.48 -11.92
CA HIS A 202 -16.07 -20.89 -12.21
C HIS A 202 -16.25 -22.41 -12.23
N LEU A 203 -15.23 -23.14 -12.66
CA LEU A 203 -15.30 -24.60 -12.82
C LEU A 203 -14.64 -25.37 -11.69
N ASN A 204 -14.05 -24.68 -10.71
CA ASN A 204 -13.28 -25.30 -9.62
C ASN A 204 -12.22 -26.31 -10.16
N ALA A 205 -11.50 -25.90 -11.18
CA ALA A 205 -10.63 -26.79 -11.94
C ALA A 205 -9.36 -27.18 -11.17
N GLU A 206 -8.98 -28.48 -11.23
CA GLU A 206 -7.71 -28.98 -10.66
C GLU A 206 -6.50 -28.58 -11.52
N SER A 207 -6.67 -28.61 -12.82
CA SER A 207 -5.63 -28.23 -13.77
C SER A 207 -6.24 -27.82 -15.12
N LEU A 208 -5.46 -27.07 -15.88
CA LEU A 208 -5.88 -26.55 -17.17
C LEU A 208 -4.73 -26.61 -18.17
N ASP A 209 -5.01 -27.21 -19.34
CA ASP A 209 -4.13 -27.15 -20.51
C ASP A 209 -4.75 -26.27 -21.58
N PHE A 210 -3.93 -25.59 -22.37
CA PHE A 210 -4.42 -24.81 -23.48
C PHE A 210 -3.65 -25.08 -24.77
N ASP A 211 -4.34 -24.92 -25.88
CA ASP A 211 -3.76 -24.84 -27.22
C ASP A 211 -4.26 -23.58 -27.90
N MET A 212 -3.44 -23.00 -28.76
CA MET A 212 -3.74 -21.74 -29.41
C MET A 212 -3.63 -21.85 -30.93
N GLN A 213 -4.66 -21.36 -31.59
CA GLN A 213 -4.69 -21.26 -33.03
C GLN A 213 -4.77 -19.79 -33.45
N LEU A 214 -3.68 -19.32 -34.08
CA LEU A 214 -3.59 -18.00 -34.70
C LEU A 214 -3.50 -18.16 -36.19
N ASP A 215 -4.46 -17.59 -36.89
CA ASP A 215 -4.53 -17.59 -38.33
C ASP A 215 -4.70 -16.17 -38.89
N GLU A 216 -5.14 -16.00 -40.13
CA GLU A 216 -5.42 -14.70 -40.72
C GLU A 216 -6.73 -14.04 -40.22
N SER A 217 -7.48 -14.74 -39.35
CA SER A 217 -8.70 -14.22 -38.74
C SER A 217 -8.41 -13.04 -37.82
N VAL A 218 -9.40 -12.16 -37.67
CA VAL A 218 -9.40 -11.07 -36.69
C VAL A 218 -9.55 -11.59 -35.25
N LEU A 219 -9.88 -12.88 -35.07
CA LEU A 219 -10.03 -13.55 -33.78
C LEU A 219 -8.89 -14.55 -33.53
N ALA A 220 -8.38 -14.55 -32.31
CA ALA A 220 -7.58 -15.65 -31.78
C ALA A 220 -8.51 -16.72 -31.20
N ARG A 221 -8.12 -18.01 -31.35
CA ARG A 221 -8.87 -19.16 -30.84
C ARG A 221 -8.04 -19.84 -29.77
N LEU A 222 -8.56 -19.91 -28.55
CA LEU A 222 -7.95 -20.59 -27.43
C LEU A 222 -8.80 -21.80 -27.05
N PHE A 223 -8.23 -22.98 -27.19
CA PHE A 223 -8.84 -24.25 -26.79
C PHE A 223 -8.29 -24.63 -25.42
N TYR A 224 -9.15 -24.65 -24.42
CA TYR A 224 -8.81 -25.06 -23.07
C TYR A 224 -9.38 -26.43 -22.79
N ARG A 225 -8.57 -27.30 -22.15
CA ARG A 225 -9.00 -28.53 -21.53
C ARG A 225 -8.85 -28.38 -20.03
N ILE A 226 -9.97 -28.49 -19.34
CA ILE A 226 -10.13 -28.15 -17.93
C ILE A 226 -10.42 -29.41 -17.17
N GLN A 227 -9.45 -29.88 -16.37
CA GLN A 227 -9.61 -31.07 -15.55
C GLN A 227 -10.46 -30.73 -14.34
N LEU A 228 -11.52 -31.51 -14.14
CA LEU A 228 -12.46 -31.32 -13.03
C LEU A 228 -12.10 -32.27 -11.88
N PRO A 229 -12.44 -31.93 -10.61
CA PRO A 229 -12.28 -32.82 -9.48
C PRO A 229 -13.04 -34.14 -9.67
N GLU A 230 -12.51 -35.22 -9.10
CA GLU A 230 -13.17 -36.52 -9.16
C GLU A 230 -14.55 -36.47 -8.51
N GLY A 231 -15.58 -36.94 -9.23
CA GLY A 231 -16.97 -36.87 -8.76
C GLY A 231 -17.66 -35.51 -8.88
N TRP A 232 -17.08 -34.59 -9.61
CA TRP A 232 -17.72 -33.28 -9.86
C TRP A 232 -18.99 -33.44 -10.72
N GLU A 233 -20.14 -33.05 -10.21
CA GLU A 233 -21.45 -33.17 -10.87
C GLU A 233 -22.09 -31.77 -11.14
N GLY A 234 -21.29 -30.70 -11.10
CA GLY A 234 -21.76 -29.32 -11.26
C GLY A 234 -22.15 -28.89 -12.68
N TYR A 235 -22.29 -29.80 -13.67
CA TYR A 235 -22.59 -29.45 -15.06
C TYR A 235 -23.87 -28.65 -15.23
N ASP A 236 -24.92 -29.02 -14.49
CA ASP A 236 -26.22 -28.37 -14.55
C ASP A 236 -26.25 -27.02 -13.81
N THR A 237 -25.20 -26.70 -13.04
CA THR A 237 -25.08 -25.44 -12.27
C THR A 237 -24.14 -24.43 -12.93
N VAL A 238 -23.42 -24.85 -13.97
CA VAL A 238 -22.54 -23.95 -14.73
C VAL A 238 -23.40 -22.99 -15.56
N ASP A 239 -23.15 -21.71 -15.40
CA ASP A 239 -23.75 -20.67 -16.22
C ASP A 239 -22.73 -20.16 -17.27
N PRO A 240 -22.83 -20.63 -18.53
CA PRO A 240 -21.90 -20.21 -19.58
C PRO A 240 -22.00 -18.73 -19.93
N GLU A 241 -23.17 -18.11 -19.74
CA GLU A 241 -23.38 -16.69 -20.03
C GLU A 241 -22.60 -15.83 -19.01
N GLN A 242 -22.68 -16.17 -17.73
CA GLN A 242 -21.91 -15.48 -16.70
C GLN A 242 -20.38 -15.66 -16.88
N ILE A 243 -19.94 -16.85 -17.25
CA ILE A 243 -18.51 -17.08 -17.57
C ILE A 243 -18.09 -16.24 -18.78
N GLU A 244 -18.93 -16.16 -19.82
CA GLU A 244 -18.64 -15.34 -21.01
C GLU A 244 -18.55 -13.83 -20.64
N GLU A 245 -19.43 -13.33 -19.80
CA GLU A 245 -19.37 -11.97 -19.30
C GLU A 245 -18.05 -11.69 -18.58
N ASP A 246 -17.64 -12.55 -17.68
CA ASP A 246 -16.36 -12.44 -16.95
C ASP A 246 -15.15 -12.56 -17.91
N LEU A 247 -15.24 -13.40 -18.94
CA LEU A 247 -14.21 -13.46 -19.98
C LEU A 247 -14.15 -12.18 -20.82
N VAL A 248 -15.30 -11.59 -21.15
CA VAL A 248 -15.35 -10.30 -21.82
C VAL A 248 -14.64 -9.22 -20.98
N MET A 249 -14.86 -9.24 -19.66
CA MET A 249 -14.16 -8.34 -18.73
C MET A 249 -12.65 -8.61 -18.72
N ALA A 250 -12.23 -9.87 -18.63
CA ALA A 250 -10.83 -10.28 -18.59
C ALA A 250 -10.04 -9.91 -19.87
N VAL A 251 -10.72 -9.85 -21.02
CA VAL A 251 -10.14 -9.53 -22.34
C VAL A 251 -10.14 -8.01 -22.63
N ARG A 252 -10.80 -7.19 -21.82
CA ARG A 252 -10.84 -5.73 -22.04
C ARG A 252 -9.44 -5.14 -22.03
N SER A 253 -9.23 -4.11 -22.84
CA SER A 253 -8.03 -3.29 -22.74
C SER A 253 -8.06 -2.49 -21.43
N TRP A 254 -6.88 -2.12 -20.94
CA TRP A 254 -6.78 -1.24 -19.75
C TRP A 254 -7.63 0.01 -19.88
N LYS A 255 -7.57 0.66 -21.05
CA LYS A 255 -8.35 1.85 -21.36
C LYS A 255 -9.85 1.63 -21.20
N GLU A 256 -10.40 0.61 -21.87
CA GLU A 256 -11.84 0.29 -21.77
C GLU A 256 -12.26 -0.07 -20.34
N GLY A 257 -11.35 -0.69 -19.57
CA GLY A 257 -11.59 -0.99 -18.18
C GLY A 257 -11.67 0.28 -17.34
N VAL A 258 -10.74 1.21 -17.52
CA VAL A 258 -10.75 2.52 -16.84
C VAL A 258 -11.99 3.32 -17.22
N ASP A 259 -12.36 3.37 -18.53
CA ASP A 259 -13.54 4.10 -19.01
C ASP A 259 -14.82 3.63 -18.30
N ILE A 260 -15.00 2.33 -18.13
CA ILE A 260 -16.20 1.75 -17.50
C ILE A 260 -16.16 1.89 -15.98
N GLN A 261 -15.04 1.55 -15.37
CA GLN A 261 -14.92 1.54 -13.91
C GLN A 261 -14.92 2.95 -13.32
N ALA A 262 -14.34 3.93 -14.02
CA ALA A 262 -14.42 5.33 -13.61
C ALA A 262 -15.86 5.83 -13.51
N VAL A 263 -16.71 5.48 -14.48
CA VAL A 263 -18.14 5.83 -14.45
C VAL A 263 -18.86 5.11 -13.29
N ALA A 264 -18.53 3.85 -13.05
CA ALA A 264 -19.13 3.08 -11.95
C ALA A 264 -18.76 3.65 -10.56
N VAL A 265 -17.51 4.09 -10.38
CA VAL A 265 -17.00 4.57 -9.07
C VAL A 265 -17.29 6.07 -8.86
N PHE A 266 -17.08 6.91 -9.87
CA PHE A 266 -17.16 8.36 -9.72
C PHE A 266 -18.50 8.97 -10.22
N GLY A 267 -19.39 8.15 -10.80
CA GLY A 267 -20.65 8.59 -11.41
C GLY A 267 -20.49 9.02 -12.87
N GLU A 268 -21.60 9.27 -13.55
CA GLU A 268 -21.63 9.45 -15.01
C GLU A 268 -20.76 10.64 -15.46
N ASP A 269 -21.01 11.84 -14.94
CA ASP A 269 -20.29 13.04 -15.37
C ASP A 269 -18.80 13.02 -14.95
N SER A 270 -18.53 12.84 -13.65
CA SER A 270 -17.16 12.83 -13.11
C SER A 270 -16.35 11.63 -13.58
N GLY A 271 -17.01 10.48 -13.80
CA GLY A 271 -16.37 9.27 -14.31
C GLY A 271 -15.90 9.41 -15.75
N VAL A 272 -16.72 10.02 -16.62
CA VAL A 272 -16.32 10.31 -18.01
C VAL A 272 -15.13 11.29 -18.03
N GLU A 273 -15.15 12.32 -17.20
CA GLU A 273 -14.04 13.27 -17.10
C GLU A 273 -12.76 12.58 -16.59
N ALA A 274 -12.88 11.79 -15.54
CA ALA A 274 -11.75 11.02 -14.99
C ALA A 274 -11.20 10.05 -16.04
N ALA A 275 -12.04 9.31 -16.75
CA ALA A 275 -11.61 8.39 -17.80
C ALA A 275 -10.83 9.10 -18.90
N GLN A 276 -11.29 10.26 -19.38
CA GLN A 276 -10.60 11.04 -20.41
C GLN A 276 -9.19 11.49 -19.99
N VAL A 277 -8.99 11.71 -18.71
CA VAL A 277 -7.71 12.15 -18.14
C VAL A 277 -6.78 10.97 -17.85
N TRP A 278 -7.30 9.84 -17.33
CA TRP A 278 -6.52 8.79 -16.71
C TRP A 278 -6.43 7.47 -17.50
N ASP A 279 -7.15 7.30 -18.60
CA ASP A 279 -7.24 6.03 -19.35
C ASP A 279 -5.89 5.46 -19.83
N GLU A 280 -4.91 6.32 -20.09
CA GLU A 280 -3.54 5.97 -20.50
C GLU A 280 -2.46 6.46 -19.53
N ALA A 281 -2.85 7.07 -18.38
CA ALA A 281 -1.92 7.69 -17.45
C ALA A 281 -0.93 6.72 -16.79
N PHE A 282 -1.37 5.49 -16.53
CA PHE A 282 -0.55 4.50 -15.82
C PHE A 282 0.43 3.78 -16.72
N PRO A 283 1.70 3.63 -16.32
CA PRO A 283 2.72 2.96 -17.13
C PRO A 283 2.51 1.44 -17.21
N PRO A 284 3.12 0.76 -18.21
CA PRO A 284 2.95 -0.69 -18.39
C PRO A 284 3.29 -1.55 -17.17
N ASN A 285 4.34 -1.20 -16.42
CA ASN A 285 4.73 -1.91 -15.20
C ASN A 285 3.70 -1.79 -14.08
N TYR A 286 2.95 -0.69 -14.00
CA TYR A 286 1.81 -0.55 -13.10
C TYR A 286 0.68 -1.51 -13.48
N ARG A 287 0.29 -1.53 -14.78
CA ARG A 287 -0.81 -2.36 -15.31
C ARG A 287 -0.57 -3.87 -15.21
N VAL A 288 0.66 -4.29 -14.97
CA VAL A 288 1.02 -5.70 -14.71
C VAL A 288 0.85 -6.06 -13.23
N ARG A 289 1.01 -5.08 -12.34
CA ARG A 289 1.03 -5.28 -10.90
C ARG A 289 -0.32 -5.05 -10.23
N PHE A 290 -1.08 -4.11 -10.74
CA PHE A 290 -2.33 -3.63 -10.16
C PHE A 290 -3.50 -3.88 -11.10
N GLU A 291 -4.66 -4.10 -10.52
CA GLU A 291 -5.92 -4.20 -11.25
C GLU A 291 -6.54 -2.80 -11.47
N ILE A 292 -7.65 -2.76 -12.22
CA ILE A 292 -8.33 -1.49 -12.55
C ILE A 292 -8.97 -0.87 -11.30
N ASP A 293 -9.43 -1.70 -10.38
CA ASP A 293 -10.02 -1.23 -9.11
C ASP A 293 -8.98 -0.50 -8.26
N ASP A 294 -7.75 -1.02 -8.18
CA ASP A 294 -6.62 -0.33 -7.52
C ASP A 294 -6.37 1.03 -8.18
N ALA A 295 -6.45 1.09 -9.52
CA ALA A 295 -6.26 2.33 -10.25
C ALA A 295 -7.36 3.38 -9.95
N MET A 296 -8.60 2.97 -9.69
CA MET A 296 -9.67 3.90 -9.28
C MET A 296 -9.38 4.53 -7.92
N GLU A 297 -8.89 3.75 -6.97
CA GLU A 297 -8.45 4.27 -5.69
C GLU A 297 -7.25 5.21 -5.82
N ASP A 298 -6.26 4.82 -6.62
CA ASP A 298 -5.07 5.63 -6.86
C ASP A 298 -5.42 6.95 -7.57
N ILE A 299 -6.34 6.95 -8.54
CA ILE A 299 -6.88 8.15 -9.19
C ILE A 299 -7.55 9.08 -8.17
N SER A 300 -8.35 8.53 -7.26
CA SER A 300 -8.99 9.32 -6.21
C SER A 300 -7.96 10.04 -5.34
N ARG A 301 -6.91 9.32 -4.92
CA ARG A 301 -5.82 9.88 -4.10
C ARG A 301 -5.00 10.92 -4.87
N PHE A 302 -4.65 10.67 -6.13
CA PHE A 302 -3.96 11.65 -6.98
C PHE A 302 -4.81 12.91 -7.22
N SER A 303 -6.11 12.76 -7.39
CA SER A 303 -7.01 13.90 -7.59
C SER A 303 -7.15 14.79 -6.36
N ALA A 304 -6.97 14.22 -5.17
CA ALA A 304 -6.99 14.94 -3.89
C ALA A 304 -5.60 15.45 -3.46
N LEU A 305 -4.53 15.11 -4.20
CA LEU A 305 -3.16 15.42 -3.82
C LEU A 305 -2.88 16.92 -3.88
N ALA A 306 -2.29 17.45 -2.82
CA ALA A 306 -1.75 18.81 -2.80
C ALA A 306 -0.40 18.88 -3.54
N ASP A 307 -0.12 19.99 -4.22
CA ASP A 307 1.06 20.13 -5.07
C ASP A 307 2.41 20.03 -4.31
N ASP A 308 2.41 20.37 -3.03
CA ASP A 308 3.61 20.48 -2.18
C ASP A 308 3.73 19.39 -1.09
N ARG A 309 2.73 18.51 -0.96
CA ARG A 309 2.72 17.46 0.07
C ARG A 309 2.40 16.09 -0.50
N PRO A 310 3.12 15.04 -0.09
CA PRO A 310 2.76 13.68 -0.45
C PRO A 310 1.53 13.22 0.34
N THR A 311 0.80 12.28 -0.20
CA THR A 311 -0.22 11.52 0.52
C THR A 311 0.32 10.12 0.77
N ILE A 312 0.18 9.63 1.99
CA ILE A 312 0.68 8.34 2.42
C ILE A 312 -0.51 7.43 2.72
N PHE A 313 -0.43 6.20 2.29
CA PHE A 313 -1.45 5.19 2.56
C PHE A 313 -0.78 3.86 2.93
N LEU A 314 -1.11 3.34 4.10
CA LEU A 314 -0.64 2.06 4.60
C LEU A 314 -1.72 1.00 4.41
N GLU A 315 -1.37 -0.06 3.73
CA GLU A 315 -2.18 -1.26 3.59
C GLU A 315 -1.54 -2.38 4.45
N PRO A 316 -2.06 -2.61 5.67
CA PRO A 316 -1.51 -3.63 6.55
C PRO A 316 -1.88 -5.03 6.08
N ASN A 317 -0.95 -5.97 6.23
CA ASN A 317 -1.16 -7.39 6.07
C ASN A 317 -0.67 -8.11 7.35
N ASP A 318 -0.90 -9.41 7.51
CA ASP A 318 -0.66 -10.13 8.77
C ASP A 318 0.76 -9.95 9.34
N GLU A 319 1.80 -10.10 8.52
CA GLU A 319 3.22 -9.97 8.93
C GLU A 319 3.97 -8.84 8.23
N THR A 320 3.34 -8.24 7.21
CA THR A 320 3.94 -7.23 6.35
C THR A 320 2.98 -6.07 6.16
N ALA A 321 3.44 -5.01 5.51
CA ALA A 321 2.56 -3.94 5.05
C ALA A 321 3.03 -3.41 3.70
N ARG A 322 2.11 -2.84 2.95
CA ARG A 322 2.42 -2.04 1.76
C ARG A 322 2.19 -0.57 2.10
N LEU A 323 3.17 0.25 1.79
CA LEU A 323 3.09 1.70 1.91
C LEU A 323 3.06 2.31 0.52
N LYS A 324 1.92 2.88 0.15
CA LYS A 324 1.79 3.67 -1.07
C LYS A 324 2.05 5.15 -0.76
N ILE A 325 2.96 5.75 -1.50
CA ILE A 325 3.32 7.17 -1.38
C ILE A 325 2.97 7.86 -2.69
N TYR A 326 2.05 8.80 -2.65
CA TYR A 326 1.59 9.61 -3.78
C TYR A 326 2.22 10.98 -3.71
N SER A 327 2.87 11.44 -4.76
CA SER A 327 3.56 12.74 -4.79
C SER A 327 3.48 13.40 -6.15
N ALA A 328 3.37 14.74 -6.16
CA ALA A 328 3.52 15.56 -7.37
C ALA A 328 4.99 15.85 -7.71
N GLN A 329 5.93 15.51 -6.81
CA GLN A 329 7.36 15.68 -7.01
C GLN A 329 8.08 14.35 -6.81
N PRO A 330 9.18 14.10 -7.53
CA PRO A 330 9.93 12.86 -7.35
C PRO A 330 10.60 12.80 -5.97
N ILE A 331 10.44 11.68 -5.27
CA ILE A 331 11.08 11.37 -4.00
C ILE A 331 12.21 10.39 -4.25
N THR A 332 13.43 10.73 -3.84
CA THR A 332 14.57 9.83 -4.03
C THR A 332 14.64 8.78 -2.91
N LEU A 333 15.17 7.60 -3.21
CA LEU A 333 15.45 6.57 -2.20
C LEU A 333 16.40 7.09 -1.10
N THR A 334 17.32 7.96 -1.45
CA THR A 334 18.22 8.61 -0.50
C THR A 334 17.48 9.45 0.54
N THR A 335 16.31 9.97 0.19
CA THR A 335 15.42 10.68 1.13
C THR A 335 14.52 9.70 1.88
N LEU A 336 13.91 8.74 1.19
CA LEU A 336 12.89 7.86 1.74
C LEU A 336 13.46 6.81 2.71
N MET A 337 14.58 6.15 2.32
CA MET A 337 15.14 5.05 3.12
C MET A 337 15.55 5.46 4.55
N PRO A 338 16.24 6.59 4.78
CA PRO A 338 16.54 7.05 6.13
C PRO A 338 15.28 7.32 6.97
N ILE A 339 14.23 7.90 6.35
CA ILE A 339 12.96 8.19 7.05
C ILE A 339 12.33 6.89 7.57
N LEU A 340 12.20 5.88 6.72
CA LEU A 340 11.62 4.60 7.10
C LEU A 340 12.50 3.85 8.11
N GLY A 341 13.82 3.85 7.93
CA GLY A 341 14.76 3.22 8.86
C GLY A 341 14.77 3.85 10.26
N GLU A 342 14.66 5.17 10.35
CA GLU A 342 14.58 5.89 11.64
C GLU A 342 13.21 5.72 12.32
N LEU A 343 12.21 5.24 11.61
CA LEU A 343 10.95 4.78 12.19
C LEU A 343 11.03 3.34 12.74
N GLY A 344 12.07 2.58 12.42
CA GLY A 344 12.20 1.16 12.76
C GLY A 344 11.51 0.25 11.75
N LEU A 345 11.45 0.69 10.49
CA LEU A 345 10.89 -0.08 9.39
C LEU A 345 11.99 -0.59 8.47
N GLN A 346 11.91 -1.85 8.09
CA GLN A 346 12.76 -2.46 7.07
C GLN A 346 12.01 -2.50 5.75
N VAL A 347 12.62 -1.99 4.70
CA VAL A 347 12.09 -2.05 3.34
C VAL A 347 12.48 -3.38 2.70
N THR A 348 11.50 -4.15 2.24
CA THR A 348 11.70 -5.44 1.57
C THR A 348 11.83 -5.30 0.06
N ASP A 349 11.04 -4.42 -0.52
CA ASP A 349 11.01 -4.11 -1.94
C ASP A 349 10.40 -2.72 -2.18
N GLU A 350 10.63 -2.16 -3.38
CA GLU A 350 10.07 -0.88 -3.78
C GLU A 350 9.80 -0.88 -5.28
N TYR A 351 8.63 -0.37 -5.67
CA TYR A 351 8.18 -0.24 -7.05
C TYR A 351 7.77 1.20 -7.33
N PRO A 352 8.59 1.96 -8.06
CA PRO A 352 8.25 3.31 -8.46
C PRO A 352 7.44 3.33 -9.74
N PHE A 353 6.43 4.20 -9.80
CA PHE A 353 5.62 4.44 -10.99
C PHE A 353 5.55 5.93 -11.28
N HIS A 354 5.85 6.29 -12.52
CA HIS A 354 5.64 7.63 -13.05
C HIS A 354 4.31 7.65 -13.80
N VAL A 355 3.35 8.39 -13.28
CA VAL A 355 1.96 8.46 -13.76
C VAL A 355 1.77 9.80 -14.46
N THR A 356 1.33 9.76 -15.72
CA THR A 356 1.24 10.95 -16.58
C THR A 356 -0.16 11.07 -17.18
N PRO A 357 -1.10 11.68 -16.46
CA PRO A 357 -2.43 11.94 -16.98
C PRO A 357 -2.41 12.95 -18.14
N ARG A 358 -3.46 12.95 -18.96
CA ARG A 358 -3.54 13.80 -20.16
C ARG A 358 -3.70 15.29 -19.89
N ASP A 359 -3.96 15.69 -18.66
CA ASP A 359 -4.02 17.10 -18.24
C ASP A 359 -2.62 17.78 -18.15
N GLY A 360 -1.56 17.01 -18.38
CA GLY A 360 -0.17 17.48 -18.41
C GLY A 360 0.50 17.57 -17.03
N ARG A 361 -0.15 17.14 -15.97
CA ARG A 361 0.48 16.96 -14.65
C ARG A 361 1.33 15.70 -14.64
N GLU A 362 2.28 15.65 -13.73
CA GLU A 362 3.11 14.48 -13.48
C GLU A 362 2.92 14.04 -12.02
N TYR A 363 2.78 12.74 -11.83
CA TYR A 363 2.64 12.15 -10.50
C TYR A 363 3.60 10.97 -10.33
N TYR A 364 3.95 10.73 -9.09
CA TYR A 364 4.83 9.65 -8.68
C TYR A 364 4.14 8.81 -7.62
N LEU A 365 4.06 7.51 -7.85
CA LEU A 365 3.59 6.52 -6.89
C LEU A 365 4.77 5.62 -6.52
N TYR A 366 5.00 5.46 -5.24
CA TYR A 366 5.96 4.49 -4.70
C TYR A 366 5.19 3.46 -3.90
N ASP A 367 5.29 2.19 -4.30
CA ASP A 367 4.69 1.05 -3.61
C ASP A 367 5.80 0.30 -2.88
N VAL A 368 5.87 0.45 -1.57
CA VAL A 368 6.99 0.02 -0.71
C VAL A 368 6.54 -1.10 0.21
N GLY A 369 7.22 -2.24 0.14
CA GLY A 369 7.03 -3.35 1.07
C GLY A 369 7.75 -3.07 2.39
N LEU A 370 7.06 -3.24 3.51
CA LEU A 370 7.56 -2.94 4.84
C LEU A 370 7.42 -4.11 5.81
N VAL A 371 8.42 -4.24 6.68
CA VAL A 371 8.38 -5.07 7.89
C VAL A 371 8.82 -4.20 9.06
N ALA A 372 8.11 -4.25 10.17
CA ALA A 372 8.49 -3.52 11.37
C ALA A 372 9.56 -4.28 12.17
N ASP A 373 10.45 -3.55 12.83
CA ASP A 373 11.37 -4.13 13.81
C ASP A 373 10.59 -4.56 15.07
N GLY A 374 10.76 -5.82 15.52
CA GLY A 374 10.10 -6.36 16.73
C GLY A 374 8.60 -6.62 16.56
N ASP A 375 7.87 -6.73 17.67
CA ASP A 375 6.44 -7.09 17.71
C ASP A 375 5.53 -5.84 17.55
N VAL A 376 5.70 -5.07 16.49
CA VAL A 376 4.86 -3.90 16.20
C VAL A 376 3.71 -4.31 15.28
N ASN A 377 2.47 -4.08 15.73
CA ASN A 377 1.29 -4.24 14.89
C ASN A 377 1.06 -2.97 14.05
N LEU A 378 1.49 -3.01 12.79
CA LEU A 378 1.36 -1.86 11.88
C LEU A 378 -0.09 -1.41 11.65
N ALA A 379 -1.06 -2.32 11.73
CA ALA A 379 -2.47 -1.96 11.60
C ALA A 379 -2.97 -1.06 12.74
N SER A 380 -2.44 -1.22 13.95
CA SER A 380 -2.84 -0.42 15.11
C SER A 380 -2.24 0.98 15.14
N VAL A 381 -1.12 1.20 14.44
CA VAL A 381 -0.39 2.48 14.38
C VAL A 381 -0.40 3.10 12.98
N GLY A 382 -1.22 2.57 12.06
CA GLY A 382 -1.21 2.93 10.64
C GLY A 382 -1.36 4.43 10.41
N GLN A 383 -2.36 5.07 11.00
CA GLN A 383 -2.59 6.50 10.84
C GLN A 383 -1.41 7.34 11.37
N LEU A 384 -0.86 6.99 12.55
CA LEU A 384 0.31 7.69 13.11
C LEU A 384 1.55 7.53 12.22
N LEU A 385 1.70 6.36 11.60
CA LEU A 385 2.76 6.11 10.64
C LEU A 385 2.61 6.97 9.38
N GLU A 386 1.42 7.01 8.79
CA GLU A 386 1.11 7.83 7.61
C GLU A 386 1.42 9.30 7.86
N GLU A 387 0.90 9.86 8.94
CA GLU A 387 1.13 11.25 9.36
C GLU A 387 2.63 11.54 9.61
N THR A 388 3.34 10.59 10.24
CA THR A 388 4.77 10.76 10.53
C THR A 388 5.63 10.72 9.27
N VAL A 389 5.34 9.80 8.33
CA VAL A 389 6.06 9.70 7.06
C VAL A 389 5.80 10.92 6.19
N GLU A 390 4.53 11.37 6.09
CA GLU A 390 4.18 12.61 5.39
C GLU A 390 4.94 13.81 5.94
N ALA A 391 4.89 14.01 7.25
CA ALA A 391 5.56 15.12 7.92
C ALA A 391 7.10 15.07 7.77
N ALA A 392 7.68 13.86 7.74
CA ALA A 392 9.12 13.68 7.56
C ALA A 392 9.56 13.98 6.11
N ILE A 393 8.80 13.52 5.11
CA ILE A 393 9.06 13.81 3.69
C ILE A 393 8.89 15.31 3.41
N SER A 394 7.82 15.92 3.93
CA SER A 394 7.56 17.37 3.82
C SER A 394 8.56 18.23 4.60
N GLY A 395 9.35 17.60 5.47
CA GLY A 395 10.35 18.30 6.28
C GLY A 395 9.78 19.04 7.50
N ASP A 396 8.56 18.76 7.89
CA ASP A 396 7.91 19.34 9.06
C ASP A 396 8.46 18.75 10.37
N ILE A 397 8.97 17.51 10.31
CA ILE A 397 9.68 16.87 11.42
C ILE A 397 11.09 16.43 11.01
N THR A 398 11.91 16.11 12.00
CA THR A 398 13.23 15.51 11.76
C THR A 398 13.09 14.00 11.72
N ALA A 399 13.65 13.36 10.70
CA ALA A 399 13.81 11.92 10.68
C ALA A 399 15.03 11.55 11.56
N ASP A 400 14.79 11.04 12.74
CA ASP A 400 15.78 10.53 13.69
C ASP A 400 15.19 9.43 14.56
N SER A 401 16.02 8.78 15.38
CA SER A 401 15.67 7.63 16.20
C SER A 401 14.53 7.87 17.21
N PHE A 402 14.16 9.12 17.50
CA PHE A 402 12.96 9.42 18.28
C PHE A 402 11.68 8.98 17.58
N ASN A 403 11.66 8.92 16.25
CA ASN A 403 10.46 8.51 15.51
C ASN A 403 10.07 7.05 15.79
N LYS A 404 11.00 6.19 16.28
CA LYS A 404 10.68 4.83 16.73
C LYS A 404 9.64 4.81 17.85
N LEU A 405 9.56 5.87 18.67
CA LEU A 405 8.57 5.99 19.73
C LEU A 405 7.11 6.03 19.20
N VAL A 406 6.91 6.51 17.97
CA VAL A 406 5.60 6.50 17.32
C VAL A 406 5.13 5.06 17.11
N LEU A 407 5.96 4.22 16.50
CA LEU A 407 5.58 2.85 16.15
C LEU A 407 5.57 1.92 17.36
N HIS A 408 6.60 1.98 18.19
CA HIS A 408 6.77 1.01 19.29
C HIS A 408 5.94 1.33 20.53
N HIS A 409 5.57 2.61 20.74
CA HIS A 409 4.84 3.02 21.94
C HIS A 409 3.52 3.72 21.63
N GLY A 410 3.18 3.93 20.35
CA GLY A 410 1.97 4.64 19.95
C GLY A 410 1.95 6.10 20.41
N ILE A 411 3.12 6.72 20.61
CA ILE A 411 3.21 8.10 21.06
C ILE A 411 2.93 9.02 19.87
N ASP A 412 2.03 9.95 20.08
CA ASP A 412 1.68 10.98 19.09
C ASP A 412 2.94 11.71 18.58
N PRO A 413 3.11 11.89 17.26
CA PRO A 413 4.26 12.59 16.66
C PRO A 413 4.52 13.97 17.25
N HIS A 414 3.47 14.67 17.69
CA HIS A 414 3.57 15.94 18.39
C HIS A 414 4.31 15.81 19.74
N MET A 415 4.00 14.77 20.52
CA MET A 415 4.70 14.50 21.79
C MET A 415 6.12 13.99 21.55
N VAL A 416 6.36 13.22 20.50
CA VAL A 416 7.71 12.83 20.07
C VAL A 416 8.56 14.08 19.75
N ALA A 417 7.98 15.08 19.08
CA ALA A 417 8.66 16.36 18.82
C ALA A 417 9.00 17.13 20.11
N VAL A 418 8.15 17.05 21.14
CA VAL A 418 8.44 17.62 22.47
C VAL A 418 9.61 16.90 23.14
N LEU A 419 9.59 15.53 23.19
CA LEU A 419 10.67 14.75 23.76
C LEU A 419 12.01 15.00 23.05
N ARG A 420 11.97 15.07 21.71
CA ARG A 420 13.13 15.43 20.89
C ARG A 420 13.69 16.81 21.24
N ALA A 421 12.82 17.80 21.37
CA ALA A 421 13.22 19.17 21.70
C ALA A 421 13.91 19.25 23.07
N TYR A 422 13.43 18.51 24.07
CA TYR A 422 14.12 18.37 25.35
C TYR A 422 15.44 17.61 25.24
N GLY A 423 15.51 16.57 24.42
CA GLY A 423 16.77 15.85 24.15
C GLY A 423 17.85 16.78 23.57
N HIS A 424 17.48 17.61 22.58
CA HIS A 424 18.38 18.60 22.03
C HIS A 424 18.77 19.68 23.05
N TYR A 425 17.86 20.06 23.95
CA TYR A 425 18.18 20.98 25.03
C TYR A 425 19.16 20.38 26.04
N LEU A 426 18.99 19.12 26.44
CA LEU A 426 19.93 18.40 27.30
C LEU A 426 21.33 18.33 26.67
N ARG A 427 21.44 18.13 25.36
CA ARG A 427 22.72 18.23 24.63
C ARG A 427 23.34 19.61 24.79
N GLN A 428 22.58 20.68 24.66
CA GLN A 428 23.06 22.05 24.85
C GLN A 428 23.42 22.37 26.31
N LEU A 429 22.89 21.63 27.29
CA LEU A 429 23.31 21.63 28.68
C LEU A 429 24.58 20.82 28.94
N GLN A 430 25.23 20.30 27.88
CA GLN A 430 26.44 19.47 27.94
C GLN A 430 26.25 18.09 28.61
N VAL A 431 25.03 17.56 28.57
CA VAL A 431 24.79 16.16 28.95
C VAL A 431 25.56 15.27 27.95
N PRO A 432 26.48 14.39 28.42
CA PRO A 432 27.42 13.68 27.54
C PRO A 432 26.78 12.44 26.88
N THR A 433 25.62 12.57 26.26
CA THR A 433 24.88 11.49 25.62
C THR A 433 24.49 11.88 24.19
N SER A 434 24.47 10.93 23.26
CA SER A 434 24.01 11.16 21.88
C SER A 434 22.49 11.25 21.82
N ILE A 435 21.96 11.90 20.80
CA ILE A 435 20.52 11.94 20.49
C ILE A 435 19.97 10.53 20.31
N GLN A 436 20.70 9.69 19.59
CA GLN A 436 20.36 8.27 19.41
C GLN A 436 20.22 7.53 20.74
N PHE A 437 21.20 7.63 21.63
CA PHE A 437 21.15 6.98 22.95
C PHE A 437 19.96 7.48 23.79
N MET A 438 19.62 8.78 23.70
CA MET A 438 18.44 9.34 24.39
C MET A 438 17.15 8.67 23.89
N ALA A 439 17.02 8.51 22.57
CA ALA A 439 15.87 7.82 21.98
C ALA A 439 15.81 6.35 22.38
N GLU A 440 16.94 5.64 22.37
CA GLU A 440 17.05 4.24 22.80
C GLU A 440 16.66 4.05 24.28
N VAL A 441 17.06 4.96 25.16
CA VAL A 441 16.68 4.91 26.59
C VAL A 441 15.18 5.12 26.76
N LEU A 442 14.58 6.07 26.06
CA LEU A 442 13.14 6.30 26.09
C LEU A 442 12.39 5.06 25.53
N LEU A 443 12.90 4.49 24.45
CA LEU A 443 12.32 3.29 23.82
C LEU A 443 12.40 2.07 24.77
N ALA A 444 13.51 1.91 25.47
CA ALA A 444 13.69 0.80 26.42
C ALA A 444 12.89 0.94 27.72
N ASN A 445 12.29 2.12 27.99
CA ASN A 445 11.55 2.40 29.24
C ASN A 445 10.14 2.92 28.95
N PRO A 446 9.23 2.12 28.33
CA PRO A 446 7.92 2.57 27.85
C PRO A 446 7.06 3.20 28.96
N GLY A 447 7.03 2.59 30.15
CA GLY A 447 6.23 3.09 31.26
C GLY A 447 6.70 4.43 31.81
N ILE A 448 8.01 4.74 31.75
CA ILE A 448 8.57 6.03 32.14
C ILE A 448 8.32 7.05 31.03
N THR A 449 8.52 6.67 29.78
CA THR A 449 8.30 7.53 28.63
C THR A 449 6.84 7.98 28.54
N ALA A 450 5.89 7.05 28.71
CA ALA A 450 4.47 7.38 28.81
C ALA A 450 4.16 8.31 30.00
N GLY A 451 4.80 8.09 31.16
CA GLY A 451 4.65 8.96 32.32
C GLY A 451 5.25 10.37 32.12
N LEU A 452 6.34 10.51 31.34
CA LEU A 452 6.88 11.82 30.97
C LEU A 452 5.92 12.57 30.02
N VAL A 453 5.31 11.87 29.08
CA VAL A 453 4.28 12.41 28.20
C VAL A 453 3.06 12.84 29.01
N GLU A 454 2.53 11.96 29.88
CA GLU A 454 1.40 12.27 30.77
C GLU A 454 1.69 13.50 31.66
N TYR A 455 2.92 13.59 32.20
CA TYR A 455 3.36 14.74 32.99
C TYR A 455 3.31 16.02 32.16
N PHE A 456 3.84 16.00 30.93
CA PHE A 456 3.88 17.16 30.05
C PHE A 456 2.48 17.60 29.65
N GLU A 457 1.63 16.67 29.22
CA GLU A 457 0.22 16.94 28.88
C GLU A 457 -0.56 17.49 30.07
N THR A 458 -0.46 16.83 31.23
CA THR A 458 -1.09 17.33 32.45
C THR A 458 -0.63 18.73 32.82
N ARG A 459 0.65 19.04 32.55
CA ARG A 459 1.19 20.35 32.88
C ARG A 459 0.75 21.46 31.93
N PHE A 460 0.67 21.19 30.63
CA PHE A 460 0.57 22.23 29.61
C PHE A 460 -0.64 22.14 28.68
N SER A 461 -1.40 21.04 28.65
CA SER A 461 -2.56 20.95 27.79
C SER A 461 -3.66 21.93 28.21
N PRO A 462 -4.16 22.76 27.28
CA PRO A 462 -5.28 23.65 27.54
C PRO A 462 -6.65 22.92 27.60
N GLU A 463 -6.70 21.69 27.08
CA GLU A 463 -7.95 20.91 26.99
C GLU A 463 -8.37 20.28 28.32
N LEU A 464 -7.47 20.20 29.28
CA LEU A 464 -7.84 19.71 30.61
C LEU A 464 -8.74 20.72 31.31
N PRO A 465 -9.93 20.29 31.82
CA PRO A 465 -11.01 21.14 32.30
C PRO A 465 -10.62 22.02 33.51
N ASP A 466 -9.40 21.93 33.96
CA ASP A 466 -8.87 22.48 35.18
C ASP A 466 -7.80 23.56 34.92
N VAL A 467 -8.09 24.38 33.93
CA VAL A 467 -7.23 25.49 33.54
C VAL A 467 -7.46 26.64 34.54
N GLY A 468 -6.64 26.69 35.57
CA GLY A 468 -6.34 27.83 36.38
C GLY A 468 -7.41 28.87 36.70
N ASP A 469 -7.12 29.73 37.63
CA ASP A 469 -7.93 30.93 37.90
C ASP A 469 -8.24 31.61 36.57
N GLU A 470 -9.49 31.57 36.12
CA GLU A 470 -9.98 31.94 34.78
C GLU A 470 -9.54 33.35 34.34
N SER A 471 -9.07 34.18 35.27
CA SER A 471 -8.64 35.55 35.00
C SER A 471 -7.20 35.69 34.51
N ASP A 472 -6.31 34.68 34.63
CA ASP A 472 -4.89 34.92 34.53
C ASP A 472 -4.06 33.81 33.86
N GLY A 473 -4.65 32.63 33.52
CA GLY A 473 -3.98 31.49 32.84
C GLY A 473 -2.96 30.78 33.72
N ALA A 474 -2.98 30.95 35.04
CA ALA A 474 -2.11 30.24 35.98
C ALA A 474 -2.64 28.82 36.28
N ALA A 475 -1.76 27.84 36.43
CA ALA A 475 -2.15 26.46 36.72
C ALA A 475 -2.90 26.32 38.05
N SER A 476 -4.01 25.58 38.05
CA SER A 476 -4.88 25.32 39.20
C SER A 476 -4.18 24.50 40.31
N LYS A 477 -4.79 24.47 41.49
CA LYS A 477 -4.29 23.61 42.58
C LYS A 477 -4.51 22.12 42.30
N GLU A 478 -5.63 21.76 41.66
CA GLU A 478 -5.94 20.39 41.26
C GLU A 478 -4.93 19.90 40.25
N ARG A 479 -4.59 20.68 39.24
CA ARG A 479 -3.55 20.36 38.28
C ARG A 479 -2.19 20.13 38.96
N LYS A 480 -1.83 20.94 39.93
CA LYS A 480 -0.59 20.75 40.71
C LYS A 480 -0.60 19.47 41.52
N ALA A 481 -1.70 19.14 42.18
CA ALA A 481 -1.83 17.88 42.92
C ALA A 481 -1.72 16.64 42.02
N LYS A 482 -2.32 16.67 40.81
CA LYS A 482 -2.19 15.61 39.81
C LYS A 482 -0.75 15.45 39.31
N LEU A 483 -0.04 16.56 39.10
CA LEU A 483 1.37 16.54 38.72
C LEU A 483 2.24 15.88 39.81
N ASP A 484 1.98 16.17 41.08
CA ASP A 484 2.71 15.59 42.21
C ASP A 484 2.48 14.05 42.28
N GLU A 485 1.26 13.59 41.99
CA GLU A 485 0.93 12.16 41.89
C GLU A 485 1.72 11.47 40.75
N ILE A 486 1.74 12.07 39.57
CA ILE A 486 2.48 11.54 38.40
C ILE A 486 3.96 11.46 38.71
N VAL A 487 4.53 12.50 39.32
CA VAL A 487 5.95 12.53 39.74
C VAL A 487 6.26 11.43 40.75
N GLY A 488 5.36 11.15 41.70
CA GLY A 488 5.52 10.05 42.64
C GLY A 488 5.63 8.69 41.92
N LYS A 489 4.69 8.41 41.00
CA LYS A 489 4.71 7.20 40.17
C LYS A 489 5.96 7.09 39.28
N LEU A 490 6.40 8.21 38.72
CA LEU A 490 7.64 8.25 37.94
C LEU A 490 8.86 7.92 38.79
N HIS A 491 8.97 8.45 40.01
CA HIS A 491 10.09 8.12 40.91
C HIS A 491 10.13 6.64 41.26
N GLU A 492 8.98 6.01 41.57
CA GLU A 492 8.91 4.57 41.82
C GLU A 492 9.41 3.72 40.63
N ARG A 493 9.03 4.12 39.39
CA ARG A 493 9.51 3.43 38.17
C ARG A 493 10.99 3.67 37.90
N LEU A 494 11.49 4.89 38.17
CA LEU A 494 12.91 5.24 38.02
C LEU A 494 13.84 4.40 38.92
N GLU A 495 13.39 3.99 40.10
CA GLU A 495 14.15 3.09 40.97
C GLU A 495 14.37 1.69 40.39
N GLN A 496 13.58 1.31 39.35
CA GLN A 496 13.68 0.01 38.71
C GLN A 496 14.54 0.06 37.43
N VAL A 497 15.06 1.23 37.03
CA VAL A 497 15.92 1.35 35.84
C VAL A 497 17.26 0.70 36.07
N PRO A 498 17.68 -0.27 35.24
CA PRO A 498 18.82 -1.12 35.54
C PRO A 498 20.19 -0.45 35.38
N THR A 499 20.27 0.63 34.58
CA THR A 499 21.55 1.28 34.27
C THR A 499 21.61 2.69 34.80
N LEU A 500 22.74 3.09 35.35
CA LEU A 500 22.95 4.43 35.92
C LEU A 500 22.82 5.53 34.88
N ASP A 501 23.26 5.28 33.66
CA ASP A 501 23.21 6.30 32.59
C ASP A 501 21.79 6.54 32.14
N ALA A 502 20.96 5.48 32.01
CA ALA A 502 19.55 5.59 31.70
C ALA A 502 18.75 6.28 32.83
N ASP A 503 18.95 5.86 34.10
CA ASP A 503 18.31 6.48 35.26
C ASP A 503 18.63 7.99 35.32
N ARG A 504 19.91 8.34 35.21
CA ARG A 504 20.36 9.73 35.19
C ARG A 504 19.68 10.54 34.09
N LEU A 505 19.66 9.99 32.87
CA LEU A 505 19.06 10.67 31.71
C LEU A 505 17.55 10.90 31.91
N LEU A 506 16.81 9.88 32.33
CA LEU A 506 15.36 9.97 32.54
C LEU A 506 15.02 10.97 33.66
N ARG A 507 15.81 11.00 34.74
CA ARG A 507 15.69 12.03 35.81
C ARG A 507 16.01 13.44 35.27
N GLN A 508 16.96 13.58 34.37
CA GLN A 508 17.27 14.85 33.72
C GLN A 508 16.11 15.34 32.83
N TYR A 509 15.47 14.43 32.06
CA TYR A 509 14.24 14.79 31.33
C TYR A 509 13.15 15.33 32.26
N LEU A 510 12.83 14.59 33.31
CA LEU A 510 11.83 15.02 34.30
C LEU A 510 12.19 16.38 34.92
N THR A 511 13.46 16.57 35.32
CA THR A 511 13.93 17.81 35.92
C THR A 511 13.76 19.02 35.00
N VAL A 512 14.08 18.86 33.72
CA VAL A 512 13.93 19.96 32.73
C VAL A 512 12.47 20.25 32.46
N MET A 513 11.60 19.21 32.37
CA MET A 513 10.16 19.38 32.24
C MET A 513 9.55 20.13 33.46
N GLN A 514 10.00 19.78 34.68
CA GLN A 514 9.59 20.45 35.89
C GLN A 514 10.07 21.94 35.97
N ALA A 515 11.24 22.23 35.39
CA ALA A 515 11.79 23.57 35.29
C ALA A 515 11.19 24.41 34.16
N THR A 516 10.33 23.85 33.32
CA THR A 516 9.63 24.57 32.27
C THR A 516 8.40 25.26 32.81
N ASP A 517 8.28 26.57 32.54
CA ASP A 517 7.20 27.44 33.01
C ASP A 517 6.10 27.64 31.96
N ARG A 518 6.45 27.64 30.67
CA ARG A 518 5.54 27.82 29.53
C ARG A 518 6.03 27.08 28.30
N THR A 519 5.09 26.74 27.43
CA THR A 519 5.38 26.20 26.09
C THR A 519 4.30 26.58 25.09
N ASN A 520 4.66 26.68 23.81
CA ASN A 520 3.73 26.84 22.69
C ASN A 520 3.31 25.49 22.05
N ALA A 521 3.56 24.36 22.68
CA ALA A 521 3.33 23.06 22.12
C ALA A 521 1.89 22.87 21.58
N TYR A 522 0.91 23.49 22.18
CA TYR A 522 -0.51 23.39 21.81
C TYR A 522 -1.04 24.52 20.92
N THR A 523 -0.16 25.28 20.28
CA THR A 523 -0.57 26.41 19.40
C THR A 523 -0.65 26.04 17.92
N GLY A 524 -0.37 24.78 17.54
CA GLY A 524 -0.40 24.27 16.16
C GLY A 524 0.80 24.67 15.28
N HIS A 525 1.83 25.29 15.86
CA HIS A 525 3.02 25.68 15.11
C HIS A 525 4.01 24.53 14.90
N GLY A 526 4.78 24.57 13.81
CA GLY A 526 5.83 23.58 13.49
C GLY A 526 7.11 23.70 14.35
N TRP A 527 7.20 24.69 15.24
CA TRP A 527 8.30 24.88 16.20
C TRP A 527 7.81 24.73 17.63
N ARG A 528 8.72 24.30 18.51
CA ARG A 528 8.47 24.15 19.95
C ARG A 528 9.29 25.18 20.71
N SER A 529 8.63 25.90 21.61
CA SER A 529 9.24 26.91 22.46
C SER A 529 8.98 26.60 23.92
N PHE A 530 10.02 26.71 24.75
CA PHE A 530 9.94 26.44 26.17
C PHE A 530 10.58 27.59 26.94
N LYS A 531 9.85 28.15 27.88
CA LYS A 531 10.39 29.09 28.87
C LYS A 531 10.81 28.32 30.13
N LEU A 532 12.08 28.32 30.43
CA LEU A 532 12.68 27.53 31.49
C LEU A 532 13.22 28.45 32.61
N ALA A 533 13.26 27.90 33.82
CA ALA A 533 13.93 28.48 34.99
C ALA A 533 15.21 27.65 35.30
N PRO A 534 16.36 27.99 34.70
CA PRO A 534 17.60 27.17 34.85
C PRO A 534 18.10 27.07 36.28
N GLN A 535 17.69 27.97 37.17
CA GLN A 535 17.99 27.87 38.59
C GLN A 535 17.42 26.59 39.24
N ARG A 536 16.36 26.03 38.64
CA ARG A 536 15.76 24.77 39.08
C ARG A 536 16.40 23.54 38.43
N ILE A 537 17.42 23.72 37.57
CA ILE A 537 18.15 22.65 36.90
C ILE A 537 19.53 22.48 37.51
N PRO A 538 19.76 21.53 38.46
CA PRO A 538 21.02 21.42 39.24
C PRO A 538 22.26 21.22 38.40
N PHE A 539 22.11 20.53 37.22
CA PHE A 539 23.20 20.26 36.32
C PHE A 539 23.41 21.28 35.20
N ALA A 540 22.60 22.34 35.16
CA ALA A 540 22.83 23.42 34.21
C ALA A 540 24.12 24.16 34.50
N PRO A 541 24.95 24.47 33.46
CA PRO A 541 26.19 25.23 33.64
C PRO A 541 25.97 26.65 34.23
N GLU A 542 26.91 27.07 35.08
CA GLU A 542 26.90 28.42 35.65
C GLU A 542 27.50 29.44 34.65
N PRO A 543 27.06 30.74 34.71
CA PRO A 543 25.99 31.24 35.56
C PRO A 543 24.59 30.90 35.02
N ARG A 544 23.65 30.56 35.90
CA ARG A 544 22.28 30.25 35.52
C ARG A 544 21.44 31.53 35.34
N PRO A 545 20.87 31.76 34.13
CA PRO A 545 20.01 32.91 33.93
C PRO A 545 18.71 32.78 34.75
N ARG A 546 18.04 33.93 34.98
CA ARG A 546 16.72 33.93 35.61
C ARG A 546 15.66 33.25 34.74
N HIS A 547 15.68 33.56 33.45
CA HIS A 547 14.81 32.97 32.46
C HIS A 547 15.63 32.53 31.23
N GLU A 548 15.32 31.41 30.68
CA GLU A 548 15.85 30.93 29.43
C GLU A 548 14.71 30.49 28.50
N ILE A 549 14.74 30.94 27.26
CA ILE A 549 13.83 30.48 26.24
C ILE A 549 14.63 29.54 25.34
N TRP A 550 14.12 28.32 25.15
CA TRP A 550 14.60 27.35 24.20
C TRP A 550 13.60 27.22 23.07
N VAL A 551 14.03 27.39 21.82
CA VAL A 551 13.21 27.18 20.62
C VAL A 551 13.85 26.07 19.80
N HIS A 552 13.05 25.11 19.34
CA HIS A 552 13.50 24.01 18.52
C HIS A 552 12.52 23.66 17.42
N SER A 553 13.05 23.46 16.21
CA SER A 553 12.34 22.96 15.03
C SER A 553 13.32 22.22 14.09
N PRO A 554 12.85 21.54 13.04
CA PRO A 554 13.73 20.98 12.02
C PRO A 554 14.62 22.03 11.31
N GLN A 555 14.23 23.30 11.31
CA GLN A 555 14.93 24.38 10.62
C GLN A 555 15.89 25.16 11.55
N VAL A 556 15.55 25.28 12.82
CA VAL A 556 16.31 26.13 13.74
C VAL A 556 16.27 25.62 15.16
N SER A 557 17.37 25.77 15.87
CA SER A 557 17.42 25.73 17.34
C SER A 557 17.99 27.04 17.87
N GLY A 558 17.41 27.57 18.95
CA GLY A 558 17.84 28.81 19.52
C GLY A 558 17.65 28.93 21.03
N VAL A 559 18.49 29.72 21.67
CA VAL A 559 18.39 30.08 23.08
C VAL A 559 18.35 31.59 23.27
N HIS A 560 17.60 32.01 24.28
CA HIS A 560 17.61 33.40 24.73
C HIS A 560 17.70 33.46 26.25
N PHE A 561 18.75 34.07 26.77
CA PHE A 561 19.01 34.24 28.21
C PHE A 561 18.61 35.61 28.69
N ARG A 562 18.03 35.64 29.87
CA ARG A 562 17.70 36.87 30.58
C ARG A 562 18.05 36.71 32.06
N PHE A 563 18.97 37.54 32.53
CA PHE A 563 19.47 37.50 33.91
C PHE A 563 18.66 38.31 34.91
N GLY A 564 17.80 39.19 34.41
CA GLY A 564 16.91 39.99 35.24
C GLY A 564 15.52 40.19 34.65
N ALA A 565 14.63 40.84 35.40
CA ALA A 565 13.29 41.16 34.92
C ALA A 565 13.35 42.09 33.70
N ILE A 566 14.25 43.06 33.73
CA ILE A 566 14.55 44.00 32.65
C ILE A 566 15.99 43.76 32.22
N ALA A 567 16.19 43.32 31.04
CA ALA A 567 17.51 43.02 30.48
C ALA A 567 17.42 43.09 28.93
N ARG A 568 18.47 43.60 28.28
CA ARG A 568 18.51 43.68 26.82
C ARG A 568 19.85 43.24 26.23
N GLY A 569 19.80 42.74 25.04
CA GLY A 569 20.98 42.28 24.30
C GLY A 569 20.64 41.85 22.91
N GLY A 570 21.65 41.48 22.13
CA GLY A 570 21.51 41.08 20.72
C GLY A 570 21.33 39.58 20.51
N LEU A 571 20.83 39.25 19.34
CA LEU A 571 20.72 37.89 18.84
C LEU A 571 21.88 37.58 17.88
N ARG A 572 22.51 36.42 18.04
CA ARG A 572 23.63 35.97 17.22
C ARG A 572 23.20 34.80 16.33
N TRP A 573 23.54 34.85 15.05
CA TRP A 573 23.52 33.66 14.20
C TRP A 573 24.83 32.92 14.41
N SER A 574 24.77 31.72 14.99
CA SER A 574 25.90 30.85 15.30
C SER A 574 26.17 29.81 14.20
N ASP A 575 27.40 29.48 14.01
CA ASP A 575 27.89 28.37 13.19
C ASP A 575 28.24 27.12 14.02
N ARG A 576 28.01 27.17 15.34
CA ARG A 576 28.35 26.12 16.31
C ARG A 576 27.14 25.28 16.69
N ARG A 577 26.89 24.23 15.94
CA ARG A 577 25.71 23.35 16.14
C ARG A 577 25.65 22.74 17.54
N GLU A 578 26.77 22.21 18.02
CA GLU A 578 26.80 21.36 19.22
C GLU A 578 26.83 22.16 20.53
N ASP A 579 27.27 23.42 20.50
CA ASP A 579 27.51 24.19 21.73
C ASP A 579 27.21 25.70 21.61
N PHE A 580 26.30 26.11 20.72
CA PHE A 580 25.93 27.52 20.55
C PHE A 580 25.35 28.09 21.83
N ARG A 581 24.68 27.31 22.69
CA ARG A 581 24.22 27.76 24.01
C ARG A 581 25.38 28.19 24.87
N THR A 582 26.46 27.45 24.93
CA THR A 582 27.68 27.80 25.69
C THR A 582 28.34 29.05 25.11
N GLU A 583 28.40 29.19 23.78
CA GLU A 583 28.88 30.39 23.13
C GLU A 583 28.08 31.61 23.58
N VAL A 584 26.73 31.56 23.52
CA VAL A 584 25.85 32.67 23.89
C VAL A 584 25.98 32.99 25.39
N LEU A 585 26.11 31.99 26.25
CA LEU A 585 26.30 32.13 27.70
C LEU A 585 27.60 32.90 28.00
N SER A 586 28.68 32.55 27.32
CA SER A 586 29.98 33.24 27.45
C SER A 586 29.93 34.71 27.03
N LEU A 587 29.12 34.99 25.97
CA LEU A 587 28.91 36.39 25.52
C LEU A 587 28.15 37.22 26.56
N VAL A 588 27.15 36.63 27.24
CA VAL A 588 26.41 37.34 28.32
C VAL A 588 27.32 37.62 29.51
N GLN A 589 28.15 36.65 29.91
CA GLN A 589 29.13 36.86 30.98
C GLN A 589 30.04 38.06 30.69
N THR A 590 30.55 38.12 29.47
CA THR A 590 31.41 39.22 29.01
C THR A 590 30.65 40.55 29.01
N GLN A 591 29.38 40.58 28.61
CA GLN A 591 28.52 41.74 28.60
C GLN A 591 28.28 42.28 30.02
N GLN A 592 27.98 41.41 30.98
CA GLN A 592 27.78 41.78 32.39
C GLN A 592 29.03 42.45 32.98
N THR A 593 30.20 41.92 32.68
CA THR A 593 31.45 42.42 33.19
C THR A 593 31.82 43.78 32.58
N LYS A 594 31.64 43.96 31.27
CA LYS A 594 31.99 45.20 30.54
C LYS A 594 31.03 46.36 30.75
N ASN A 595 29.74 46.06 30.90
CA ASN A 595 28.66 47.09 30.89
C ASN A 595 27.93 47.15 32.23
N ALA A 596 28.51 46.73 33.33
CA ALA A 596 27.88 46.61 34.66
C ALA A 596 27.23 47.94 35.17
N VAL A 597 27.73 49.07 34.73
CA VAL A 597 27.18 50.39 35.12
C VAL A 597 25.99 50.82 34.26
N ILE A 598 25.98 50.40 32.96
CA ILE A 598 24.96 50.82 31.98
C ILE A 598 23.84 49.80 31.89
N VAL A 599 24.19 48.50 31.91
CA VAL A 599 23.27 47.38 31.83
C VAL A 599 23.61 46.39 32.94
N PRO A 600 23.08 46.58 34.15
CA PRO A 600 23.42 45.74 35.33
C PRO A 600 22.98 44.29 35.18
N GLN A 601 22.04 44.03 34.30
CA GLN A 601 21.56 42.66 33.99
C GLN A 601 21.50 42.45 32.47
N GLY A 602 22.28 41.50 31.98
CA GLY A 602 22.41 41.21 30.55
C GLY A 602 21.32 40.27 30.02
N ALA A 603 21.06 40.40 28.72
CA ALA A 603 20.33 39.41 27.92
C ALA A 603 21.13 39.12 26.69
N LYS A 604 21.07 37.91 26.19
CA LYS A 604 21.71 37.49 24.94
C LYS A 604 20.96 36.29 24.37
N GLY A 605 20.79 36.29 23.07
CA GLY A 605 20.26 35.13 22.38
C GLY A 605 21.15 34.71 21.21
N GLY A 606 20.94 33.55 20.76
CA GLY A 606 21.58 33.00 19.57
C GLY A 606 20.85 31.78 19.02
N PHE A 607 21.03 31.55 17.76
CA PHE A 607 20.41 30.43 17.08
C PHE A 607 21.36 29.78 16.08
N PHE A 608 21.11 28.51 15.79
CA PHE A 608 21.74 27.72 14.73
C PHE A 608 20.67 27.30 13.74
N ALA A 609 20.88 27.58 12.45
CA ALA A 609 20.01 27.14 11.36
C ALA A 609 20.47 25.76 10.86
N HIS A 610 19.57 24.76 10.89
CA HIS A 610 19.91 23.37 10.57
C HIS A 610 19.91 23.08 9.07
N ARG A 611 19.03 23.70 8.30
CA ARG A 611 18.82 23.43 6.89
C ARG A 611 19.17 24.63 6.05
N LEU A 612 20.45 24.80 5.79
CA LEU A 612 20.98 25.87 4.94
C LEU A 612 21.41 25.28 3.58
N PRO A 613 20.99 25.88 2.46
CA PRO A 613 21.59 25.57 1.16
C PRO A 613 23.09 25.87 1.14
N ASP A 614 23.82 25.26 0.22
CA ASP A 614 25.24 25.55 0.05
C ASP A 614 25.42 26.99 -0.45
N PRO A 615 26.08 27.86 0.31
CA PRO A 615 26.29 29.27 -0.07
C PRO A 615 27.19 29.46 -1.29
N SER A 616 27.94 28.44 -1.70
CA SER A 616 28.76 28.46 -2.92
C SER A 616 27.91 28.22 -4.18
N VAL A 617 26.74 27.56 -4.04
CA VAL A 617 25.79 27.30 -5.13
C VAL A 617 24.79 28.45 -5.26
N ASP A 618 24.12 28.81 -4.14
CA ASP A 618 23.15 29.90 -4.08
C ASP A 618 23.24 30.66 -2.76
N ARG A 619 23.98 31.78 -2.80
CA ARG A 619 24.15 32.65 -1.63
C ARG A 619 22.85 33.35 -1.21
N ASN A 620 21.94 33.65 -2.16
CA ASN A 620 20.70 34.32 -1.84
C ASN A 620 19.73 33.37 -1.12
N ALA A 621 19.61 32.14 -1.61
CA ALA A 621 18.85 31.08 -0.95
C ALA A 621 19.41 30.80 0.46
N TRP A 622 20.72 30.77 0.63
CA TRP A 622 21.38 30.62 1.95
C TRP A 622 21.01 31.76 2.91
N ILE A 623 21.03 33.03 2.45
CA ILE A 623 20.65 34.18 3.27
C ILE A 623 19.17 34.13 3.64
N GLU A 624 18.29 33.76 2.69
CA GLU A 624 16.85 33.71 2.94
C GLU A 624 16.48 32.58 3.92
N ALA A 625 17.08 31.40 3.77
CA ALA A 625 16.93 30.30 4.73
C ALA A 625 17.38 30.70 6.15
N GLY A 626 18.50 31.46 6.25
CA GLY A 626 18.95 32.05 7.52
C GLY A 626 17.98 33.06 8.10
N ARG A 627 17.34 33.86 7.25
CA ARG A 627 16.32 34.83 7.64
C ARG A 627 15.04 34.13 8.12
N ASP A 628 14.64 33.06 7.48
CA ASP A 628 13.48 32.26 7.89
C ASP A 628 13.72 31.55 9.21
N ALA A 629 14.93 31.02 9.43
CA ALA A 629 15.34 30.49 10.72
C ALA A 629 15.27 31.56 11.82
N TYR A 630 15.73 32.77 11.52
CA TYR A 630 15.61 33.94 12.43
C TYR A 630 14.15 34.29 12.74
N ARG A 631 13.28 34.35 11.71
CA ARG A 631 11.83 34.60 11.87
C ARG A 631 11.18 33.56 12.77
N THR A 632 11.48 32.28 12.55
CA THR A 632 10.95 31.17 13.35
C THR A 632 11.41 31.27 14.81
N PHE A 633 12.69 31.58 15.04
CA PHE A 633 13.21 31.80 16.39
C PHE A 633 12.51 32.96 17.09
N MET A 634 12.33 34.10 16.39
CA MET A 634 11.60 35.27 16.93
C MET A 634 10.15 34.95 17.28
N ARG A 635 9.43 34.29 16.36
CA ARG A 635 8.04 33.86 16.57
C ARG A 635 7.92 32.94 17.79
N GLY A 636 8.85 31.99 17.93
CA GLY A 636 8.89 31.06 19.06
C GLY A 636 9.08 31.80 20.41
N MET A 637 9.90 32.84 20.46
CA MET A 637 10.04 33.68 21.68
C MET A 637 8.78 34.50 21.97
N LEU A 638 8.15 35.06 20.95
CA LEU A 638 6.92 35.85 21.07
C LEU A 638 5.71 35.00 21.46
N ASP A 639 5.65 33.74 21.02
CA ASP A 639 4.55 32.87 21.38
C ASP A 639 4.36 32.71 22.88
N ILE A 640 5.45 32.67 23.64
CA ILE A 640 5.45 32.42 25.09
C ILE A 640 5.70 33.67 25.94
N THR A 641 5.66 34.86 25.31
CA THR A 641 5.74 36.16 25.98
C THR A 641 4.33 36.75 26.09
N ASP A 642 3.97 37.31 27.24
CA ASP A 642 2.65 37.92 27.45
C ASP A 642 2.48 39.18 26.62
N ASN A 643 1.26 39.42 26.17
CA ASN A 643 0.90 40.61 25.43
C ASN A 643 0.47 41.75 26.39
N GLN A 644 0.67 42.98 25.93
CA GLN A 644 0.28 44.18 26.66
C GLN A 644 -0.33 45.20 25.71
N LYS A 645 -1.45 45.81 26.14
CA LYS A 645 -2.09 46.90 25.40
C LYS A 645 -2.42 48.04 26.37
N THR A 646 -2.13 49.25 25.98
CA THR A 646 -2.54 50.45 26.69
C THR A 646 -3.70 51.07 25.94
N THR A 647 -4.89 51.16 26.58
CA THR A 647 -6.08 51.82 26.05
C THR A 647 -6.56 52.82 27.07
N GLU A 648 -6.65 54.11 26.69
CA GLU A 648 -7.07 55.23 27.55
C GLU A 648 -6.29 55.31 28.87
N GLY A 649 -4.99 55.02 28.87
CA GLY A 649 -4.14 55.04 30.04
C GLY A 649 -4.23 53.81 30.95
N LYS A 650 -5.10 52.86 30.64
CA LYS A 650 -5.21 51.59 31.35
C LYS A 650 -4.40 50.50 30.63
N ILE A 651 -3.52 49.86 31.37
CA ILE A 651 -2.71 48.73 30.87
C ILE A 651 -3.49 47.43 31.06
N THR A 652 -3.68 46.70 30.01
CA THR A 652 -4.25 45.34 30.03
C THR A 652 -3.16 44.38 29.55
N THR A 653 -2.95 43.30 30.28
CA THR A 653 -1.99 42.23 29.95
C THR A 653 -2.73 40.92 29.83
N TRP A 654 -2.31 40.07 28.90
CA TRP A 654 -2.89 38.72 28.71
C TRP A 654 -1.84 37.75 28.16
N THR A 655 -1.99 36.50 28.54
CA THR A 655 -1.26 35.38 27.97
C THR A 655 -1.94 34.97 26.65
N ARG A 656 -1.17 34.50 25.67
CA ARG A 656 -1.70 33.96 24.40
C ARG A 656 -2.60 32.74 24.67
N GLU A 657 -3.61 32.56 23.84
CA GLU A 657 -4.49 31.38 23.89
C GLU A 657 -3.67 30.07 23.78
N ASN A 658 -4.14 29.01 24.40
CA ASN A 658 -3.52 27.70 24.47
C ASN A 658 -2.14 27.65 25.17
N ILE A 659 -1.80 28.65 25.97
CA ILE A 659 -0.57 28.66 26.78
C ILE A 659 -0.91 28.68 28.27
N ILE A 660 -0.55 27.62 28.97
CA ILE A 660 -0.67 27.48 30.41
C ILE A 660 0.60 28.05 31.08
N ARG A 661 0.44 28.94 32.05
CA ARG A 661 1.54 29.55 32.81
C ARG A 661 1.76 28.87 34.16
N HIS A 662 3.03 28.61 34.46
CA HIS A 662 3.49 28.21 35.79
C HIS A 662 4.37 29.30 36.46
N ASP A 663 4.44 30.48 35.86
CA ASP A 663 5.14 31.69 36.36
C ASP A 663 4.19 32.91 36.38
N GLY A 664 4.71 34.04 36.80
CA GLY A 664 4.00 35.32 36.76
C GLY A 664 3.91 35.92 35.37
N ILE A 665 3.11 36.98 35.20
CA ILE A 665 3.02 37.75 33.96
C ILE A 665 4.40 38.29 33.59
N ASP A 666 4.77 38.09 32.31
CA ASP A 666 6.05 38.52 31.75
C ASP A 666 5.87 39.03 30.32
N THR A 667 5.70 40.34 30.20
CA THR A 667 5.52 41.05 28.93
C THR A 667 6.82 41.59 28.35
N TYR A 668 7.98 41.24 28.96
CA TYR A 668 9.26 41.83 28.58
C TYR A 668 10.05 40.91 27.66
N LEU A 669 10.28 41.38 26.44
CA LEU A 669 11.22 40.79 25.47
C LEU A 669 11.86 41.92 24.67
N VAL A 670 13.16 42.09 24.78
CA VAL A 670 13.93 43.08 24.01
C VAL A 670 15.09 42.38 23.34
N VAL A 671 15.10 42.42 22.02
CA VAL A 671 16.14 41.87 21.17
C VAL A 671 16.74 42.95 20.28
N ALA A 672 18.00 42.83 19.92
CA ALA A 672 18.72 43.73 19.03
C ALA A 672 19.55 42.88 18.02
N ALA A 673 19.99 43.49 16.94
CA ALA A 673 20.92 42.86 16.04
C ALA A 673 22.30 42.67 16.70
N ASP A 674 22.99 41.59 16.32
CA ASP A 674 24.37 41.29 16.69
C ASP A 674 25.11 40.68 15.49
N LYS A 675 26.29 40.11 15.70
CA LYS A 675 27.07 39.51 14.62
C LYS A 675 26.28 38.42 13.87
N GLY A 676 26.16 38.56 12.58
CA GLY A 676 25.43 37.64 11.68
C GLY A 676 23.95 38.04 11.48
N THR A 677 23.35 38.85 12.35
CA THR A 677 21.94 39.27 12.25
C THR A 677 21.73 40.74 11.92
N ALA A 678 22.80 41.51 11.66
CA ALA A 678 22.70 42.93 11.38
C ALA A 678 21.80 43.24 10.17
N GLY A 679 21.79 42.41 9.15
CA GLY A 679 20.92 42.53 7.98
C GLY A 679 19.47 42.06 8.21
N PHE A 680 19.13 41.56 9.41
CA PHE A 680 17.80 41.07 9.76
C PHE A 680 17.06 42.00 10.73
N SER A 681 17.68 43.12 11.12
CA SER A 681 17.08 44.06 12.09
C SER A 681 15.71 44.58 11.68
N ASP A 682 15.51 44.83 10.36
CA ASP A 682 14.22 45.30 9.84
C ASP A 682 13.17 44.15 9.76
N THR A 683 13.59 42.91 9.85
CA THR A 683 12.70 41.73 9.84
C THR A 683 12.07 41.52 11.23
N ALA A 684 12.69 42.00 12.30
CA ALA A 684 12.17 41.85 13.66
C ALA A 684 11.08 42.87 14.01
N ASN A 685 10.96 43.96 13.26
CA ASN A 685 9.94 44.99 13.39
C ASN A 685 8.71 44.65 12.54
#